data_de3bd0734776b25651d44562df8a2be9
#
_entry.id   de3bd0734776b25651d44562df8a2be9
#
_cell.length_a   1.000
_cell.length_b   1.000
_cell.length_c   1.000
_cell.angle_alpha   90.00
_cell.angle_beta   90.00
_cell.angle_gamma   90.00
#
_symmetry.space_group_name_H-M   'P 1'
#
loop_
_entity.id
_entity.type
_entity.pdbx_description
1 polymer ?
#
loop_
_entity_poly.entity_id
_entity_poly.type
_entity_poly.pdbx_seq_one_letter_code
_entity_poly.pdbx_strand_id
1 'polypeptide(L)'
;MAVIAFPRILSRFLAPNHYSLRRNKCICCVSPAARETKRKGSAIVWFKQDLRVDDHLGLMAASNYQAVLPLYVFDHRILSLYSDEMLELVLFALEDLRKSLKEQGSDVMIRFGRVENFIKELVDEVKATSIFAEEEVEYHLRMMIGIVDETFATTNFKDGKPNIFLWQTPFYDIKNLNDLPVSHNDFVKLQLPVTSPTQSPTLSGSKLEVDWGPLPTFDDLKKFMNENPWKLKESWTLIKNISAETILLEKLSKSGERSKRNLNVNHAPVKKPDASVFVTEKGNIVGGGTNAILNALAAYLRYLEGTARDDWQEVHERLRNAESRDGASFFTLFGPALCLGIISRRRVHYEAIKYEKERNAGFLSPFGYSTVTVAAAADAVCSMEWYWLMSLRSLISEGGIYSTRIWRWNGYLIQYTVAGNEGPAVLLVHGFGAFFEHYRDNIYGIAEGGNRVWAVTVLGFGKSEKPNMVYTELMWAELLRDFVVEVVGEPVHLIGNSIGGYFVAIVACLWHALVKSVVLINSAGNVVPEHSFTQFSNERQTSGPAWLGARLLLFYLRLNISNIVKQCYPTRTERVDDWLIGEMLRASHDPGVLVVLESIFSFNLSLPLSYLLEGFNEKVLIIQGMKDPISDSKSKLDMLREHCPWAIAPMMSGRKK
;
A
#
# COMPACT_ATOMS: atom_id res chain seq x y z
N MET A 1 -41.11 15.08 31.96
CA MET A 1 -41.55 13.78 31.44
C MET A 1 -42.24 13.98 30.12
N ALA A 2 -41.61 13.72 29.02
CA ALA A 2 -42.23 13.38 27.75
C ALA A 2 -41.14 12.70 26.92
N VAL A 3 -41.20 11.38 26.82
CA VAL A 3 -40.36 10.54 25.97
C VAL A 3 -40.92 10.68 24.54
N ILE A 4 -40.24 11.41 23.69
CA ILE A 4 -40.57 11.45 22.27
C ILE A 4 -39.82 10.27 21.62
N ALA A 5 -40.58 9.24 21.26
CA ALA A 5 -40.11 8.13 20.45
C ALA A 5 -39.90 8.63 19.01
N PHE A 6 -38.65 8.69 18.54
CA PHE A 6 -38.34 8.93 17.14
C PHE A 6 -38.58 7.64 16.32
N PRO A 7 -39.22 7.75 15.15
CA PRO A 7 -39.56 6.58 14.34
C PRO A 7 -38.34 5.98 13.64
N ARG A 8 -38.29 4.66 13.61
CA ARG A 8 -37.32 3.77 12.95
C ARG A 8 -37.29 3.88 11.40
N ILE A 9 -37.19 5.08 10.83
CA ILE A 9 -37.16 5.24 9.36
C ILE A 9 -35.75 5.58 8.84
N LEU A 10 -34.77 5.88 9.69
CA LEU A 10 -33.41 6.26 9.28
C LEU A 10 -32.40 5.12 9.14
N SER A 11 -32.81 3.85 9.36
CA SER A 11 -31.90 2.71 9.25
C SER A 11 -31.64 2.20 7.83
N ARG A 12 -32.27 2.77 6.80
CA ARG A 12 -32.07 2.37 5.39
C ARG A 12 -31.05 3.18 4.59
N PHE A 13 -30.56 4.29 5.13
CA PHE A 13 -29.58 5.16 4.43
C PHE A 13 -28.15 5.06 4.97
N LEU A 14 -27.91 4.33 6.04
CA LEU A 14 -26.59 4.09 6.62
C LEU A 14 -26.03 2.69 6.31
N ALA A 15 -26.65 1.95 5.40
CA ALA A 15 -26.02 0.74 4.92
C ALA A 15 -24.77 1.15 4.11
N PRO A 16 -23.54 0.80 4.53
CA PRO A 16 -22.42 0.83 3.62
C PRO A 16 -22.85 0.00 2.42
N ASN A 17 -22.54 0.46 1.21
CA ASN A 17 -22.67 -0.37 0.00
C ASN A 17 -21.76 -1.57 0.19
N HIS A 18 -22.25 -2.58 0.91
CA HIS A 18 -21.64 -3.89 0.99
C HIS A 18 -21.89 -4.54 -0.38
N TYR A 19 -20.92 -4.37 -1.28
CA TYR A 19 -20.76 -5.31 -2.38
C TYR A 19 -20.36 -6.65 -1.74
N SER A 20 -21.35 -7.34 -1.19
CA SER A 20 -21.23 -8.76 -0.87
C SER A 20 -21.14 -9.49 -2.19
N LEU A 21 -19.93 -9.58 -2.74
CA LEU A 21 -19.63 -10.51 -3.81
C LEU A 21 -20.06 -11.88 -3.29
N ARG A 22 -21.21 -12.39 -3.77
CA ARG A 22 -21.58 -13.78 -3.53
C ARG A 22 -20.40 -14.60 -4.00
N ARG A 23 -19.65 -15.20 -3.06
CA ARG A 23 -18.51 -16.08 -3.34
C ARG A 23 -19.00 -17.25 -4.17
N ASN A 24 -19.02 -17.07 -5.48
CA ASN A 24 -19.11 -18.17 -6.42
C ASN A 24 -17.74 -18.84 -6.44
N LYS A 25 -17.64 -19.96 -5.73
CA LYS A 25 -16.55 -20.96 -5.73
C LYS A 25 -15.16 -20.42 -6.06
N CYS A 26 -14.35 -20.19 -5.03
CA CYS A 26 -12.91 -19.98 -5.17
C CYS A 26 -12.29 -21.21 -5.88
N ILE A 27 -11.52 -20.98 -6.97
CA ILE A 27 -10.78 -22.05 -7.67
C ILE A 27 -9.44 -22.26 -6.94
N CYS A 28 -9.46 -22.58 -5.66
CA CYS A 28 -8.25 -22.93 -4.92
C CYS A 28 -7.81 -24.39 -5.09
N CYS A 29 -8.63 -25.26 -5.67
CA CYS A 29 -8.38 -26.70 -5.73
C CYS A 29 -8.90 -27.30 -7.06
N VAL A 30 -8.31 -26.96 -8.18
CA VAL A 30 -8.45 -27.81 -9.37
C VAL A 30 -7.27 -28.78 -9.38
N SER A 31 -7.52 -29.98 -8.88
CA SER A 31 -6.60 -31.12 -9.06
C SER A 31 -6.33 -31.33 -10.54
N PRO A 32 -5.07 -31.59 -10.97
CA PRO A 32 -4.74 -31.81 -12.39
C PRO A 32 -5.14 -33.17 -12.92
N ALA A 33 -6.02 -33.90 -12.26
CA ALA A 33 -6.43 -35.24 -12.64
C ALA A 33 -7.85 -35.23 -13.22
N ALA A 34 -7.96 -35.03 -14.53
CA ALA A 34 -8.89 -35.71 -15.44
C ALA A 34 -8.70 -35.11 -16.86
N ARG A 35 -8.46 -35.93 -17.84
CA ARG A 35 -8.68 -35.60 -19.26
C ARG A 35 -10.19 -35.43 -19.47
N GLU A 36 -10.72 -34.28 -19.04
CA GLU A 36 -12.11 -33.93 -19.26
C GLU A 36 -12.28 -33.33 -20.65
N THR A 37 -13.33 -33.71 -21.32
CA THR A 37 -13.85 -33.05 -22.52
C THR A 37 -13.91 -31.54 -22.29
N LYS A 38 -13.34 -30.75 -23.23
CA LYS A 38 -13.35 -29.28 -23.15
C LYS A 38 -14.75 -28.78 -22.82
N ARG A 39 -14.84 -27.83 -21.87
CA ARG A 39 -16.11 -27.19 -21.51
C ARG A 39 -16.68 -26.45 -22.71
N LYS A 40 -17.98 -26.53 -22.93
CA LYS A 40 -18.66 -25.80 -23.99
C LYS A 40 -18.57 -24.28 -23.72
N GLY A 41 -18.40 -23.47 -24.79
CA GLY A 41 -18.34 -22.02 -24.74
C GLY A 41 -16.93 -21.47 -24.59
N SER A 42 -16.84 -20.15 -24.50
CA SER A 42 -15.60 -19.40 -24.36
C SER A 42 -15.40 -18.93 -22.92
N ALA A 43 -14.15 -18.64 -22.58
CA ALA A 43 -13.76 -18.03 -21.31
C ALA A 43 -13.05 -16.70 -21.58
N ILE A 44 -13.37 -15.67 -20.81
CA ILE A 44 -12.63 -14.42 -20.75
C ILE A 44 -11.68 -14.46 -19.56
N VAL A 45 -10.38 -14.16 -19.76
CA VAL A 45 -9.42 -13.95 -18.68
C VAL A 45 -9.12 -12.47 -18.61
N TRP A 46 -9.64 -11.83 -17.58
CA TRP A 46 -9.48 -10.41 -17.39
C TRP A 46 -8.24 -10.11 -16.55
N PHE A 47 -7.19 -9.67 -17.23
CA PHE A 47 -5.93 -9.25 -16.64
C PHE A 47 -6.06 -7.84 -16.02
N LYS A 48 -5.43 -7.67 -14.85
CA LYS A 48 -5.34 -6.39 -14.13
C LYS A 48 -3.90 -6.15 -13.65
N GLN A 49 -3.55 -6.75 -12.53
CA GLN A 49 -2.22 -6.72 -11.90
C GLN A 49 -1.63 -8.15 -11.82
N ASP A 50 -1.80 -8.92 -12.88
CA ASP A 50 -1.42 -10.33 -13.02
C ASP A 50 -0.79 -10.58 -14.41
N LEU A 51 0.05 -9.64 -14.90
CA LEU A 51 0.57 -9.58 -16.27
C LEU A 51 1.62 -10.66 -16.56
N ARG A 52 1.23 -11.95 -16.47
CA ARG A 52 2.09 -13.11 -16.73
C ARG A 52 1.29 -14.28 -17.28
N VAL A 53 1.96 -15.22 -17.93
CA VAL A 53 1.39 -16.53 -18.34
C VAL A 53 1.79 -17.65 -17.39
N ASP A 54 3.01 -17.58 -16.84
CA ASP A 54 3.51 -18.53 -15.86
C ASP A 54 2.84 -18.31 -14.51
N ASP A 55 2.59 -19.42 -13.81
CA ASP A 55 2.02 -19.36 -12.46
C ASP A 55 0.68 -18.61 -12.38
N HIS A 56 -0.17 -18.80 -13.41
CA HIS A 56 -1.43 -18.08 -13.58
C HIS A 56 -2.62 -19.05 -13.60
N LEU A 57 -3.23 -19.27 -12.42
CA LEU A 57 -4.32 -20.25 -12.27
C LEU A 57 -5.59 -19.90 -13.06
N GLY A 58 -5.85 -18.61 -13.29
CA GLY A 58 -6.96 -18.18 -14.14
C GLY A 58 -6.80 -18.66 -15.59
N LEU A 59 -5.60 -18.54 -16.17
CA LEU A 59 -5.30 -19.10 -17.50
C LEU A 59 -5.37 -20.62 -17.52
N MET A 60 -4.85 -21.29 -16.47
CA MET A 60 -4.96 -22.75 -16.36
C MET A 60 -6.42 -23.21 -16.31
N ALA A 61 -7.27 -22.53 -15.57
CA ALA A 61 -8.69 -22.84 -15.51
C ALA A 61 -9.39 -22.57 -16.86
N ALA A 62 -9.04 -21.46 -17.51
CA ALA A 62 -9.58 -21.06 -18.80
C ALA A 62 -9.15 -22.01 -19.94
N SER A 63 -7.97 -22.62 -19.88
CA SER A 63 -7.47 -23.55 -20.91
C SER A 63 -8.37 -24.78 -21.12
N ASN A 64 -9.26 -25.08 -20.16
CA ASN A 64 -10.27 -26.15 -20.29
C ASN A 64 -11.48 -25.77 -21.16
N TYR A 65 -11.59 -24.51 -21.62
CA TYR A 65 -12.67 -24.04 -22.49
C TYR A 65 -12.34 -24.21 -23.97
N GLN A 66 -13.35 -24.13 -24.83
CA GLN A 66 -13.18 -24.26 -26.28
C GLN A 66 -12.39 -23.09 -26.86
N ALA A 67 -12.60 -21.89 -26.35
CA ALA A 67 -11.84 -20.71 -26.71
C ALA A 67 -11.55 -19.87 -25.47
N VAL A 68 -10.41 -19.18 -25.48
CA VAL A 68 -9.98 -18.28 -24.39
C VAL A 68 -9.70 -16.91 -24.97
N LEU A 69 -10.31 -15.88 -24.37
CA LEU A 69 -10.09 -14.48 -24.69
C LEU A 69 -9.34 -13.80 -23.52
N PRO A 70 -8.01 -13.68 -23.59
CA PRO A 70 -7.26 -12.81 -22.70
C PRO A 70 -7.60 -11.35 -22.98
N LEU A 71 -7.98 -10.59 -21.95
CA LEU A 71 -8.42 -9.19 -22.05
C LEU A 71 -7.64 -8.32 -21.09
N TYR A 72 -7.08 -7.23 -21.59
CA TYR A 72 -6.55 -6.13 -20.78
C TYR A 72 -7.25 -4.81 -21.17
N VAL A 73 -7.73 -4.08 -20.18
CA VAL A 73 -8.39 -2.78 -20.39
C VAL A 73 -7.58 -1.68 -19.70
N PHE A 74 -7.11 -0.73 -20.48
CA PHE A 74 -6.55 0.51 -19.96
C PHE A 74 -7.68 1.36 -19.37
N ASP A 75 -7.97 1.11 -18.10
CA ASP A 75 -8.99 1.83 -17.35
C ASP A 75 -8.35 3.01 -16.61
N HIS A 76 -8.83 4.22 -16.87
CA HIS A 76 -8.31 5.44 -16.26
C HIS A 76 -8.37 5.42 -14.72
N ARG A 77 -9.27 4.62 -14.13
CA ARG A 77 -9.37 4.45 -12.66
C ARG A 77 -8.13 3.76 -12.06
N ILE A 78 -7.46 2.92 -12.84
CA ILE A 78 -6.20 2.25 -12.45
C ILE A 78 -5.01 3.08 -12.90
N LEU A 79 -4.99 3.53 -14.15
CA LEU A 79 -3.85 4.23 -14.73
C LEU A 79 -3.50 5.52 -14.00
N SER A 80 -4.50 6.22 -13.46
CA SER A 80 -4.29 7.46 -12.69
C SER A 80 -3.51 7.25 -11.38
N LEU A 81 -3.34 6.00 -10.94
CA LEU A 81 -2.57 5.65 -9.73
C LEU A 81 -1.10 5.35 -10.06
N TYR A 82 -0.75 5.22 -11.34
CA TYR A 82 0.58 4.83 -11.78
C TYR A 82 1.47 6.04 -12.09
N SER A 83 2.74 5.94 -11.70
CA SER A 83 3.79 6.85 -12.17
C SER A 83 4.12 6.58 -13.63
N ASP A 84 4.87 7.48 -14.27
CA ASP A 84 5.31 7.34 -15.66
C ASP A 84 6.13 6.06 -15.85
N GLU A 85 7.04 5.75 -14.92
CA GLU A 85 7.84 4.53 -14.93
C GLU A 85 6.98 3.26 -14.82
N MET A 86 5.92 3.32 -13.99
CA MET A 86 4.95 2.21 -13.89
C MET A 86 4.15 2.04 -15.19
N LEU A 87 3.76 3.12 -15.85
CA LEU A 87 3.06 3.06 -17.15
C LEU A 87 3.95 2.46 -18.23
N GLU A 88 5.21 2.82 -18.29
CA GLU A 88 6.20 2.21 -19.19
C GLU A 88 6.34 0.71 -18.90
N LEU A 89 6.47 0.34 -17.63
CA LEU A 89 6.60 -1.07 -17.22
C LEU A 89 5.35 -1.89 -17.61
N VAL A 90 4.14 -1.32 -17.50
CA VAL A 90 2.90 -1.95 -17.97
C VAL A 90 2.96 -2.22 -19.47
N LEU A 91 3.44 -1.27 -20.28
CA LEU A 91 3.56 -1.46 -21.74
C LEU A 91 4.49 -2.61 -22.10
N PHE A 92 5.66 -2.70 -21.42
CA PHE A 92 6.59 -3.82 -21.63
C PHE A 92 6.04 -5.15 -21.16
N ALA A 93 5.36 -5.15 -20.01
CA ALA A 93 4.72 -6.34 -19.51
C ALA A 93 3.64 -6.85 -20.46
N LEU A 94 2.86 -5.94 -21.08
CA LEU A 94 1.85 -6.29 -22.06
C LEU A 94 2.46 -6.78 -23.39
N GLU A 95 3.57 -6.21 -23.83
CA GLU A 95 4.29 -6.68 -25.00
C GLU A 95 4.79 -8.12 -24.81
N ASP A 96 5.44 -8.41 -23.68
CA ASP A 96 5.90 -9.74 -23.30
C ASP A 96 4.73 -10.73 -23.14
N LEU A 97 3.66 -10.29 -22.44
CA LEU A 97 2.44 -11.09 -22.28
C LEU A 97 1.83 -11.44 -23.63
N ARG A 98 1.73 -10.47 -24.54
CA ARG A 98 1.21 -10.67 -25.90
C ARG A 98 2.05 -11.67 -26.69
N LYS A 99 3.38 -11.54 -26.62
CA LYS A 99 4.31 -12.47 -27.26
C LYS A 99 4.13 -13.89 -26.69
N SER A 100 4.11 -14.02 -25.37
CA SER A 100 3.96 -15.30 -24.69
C SER A 100 2.62 -15.98 -24.99
N LEU A 101 1.53 -15.20 -25.08
CA LEU A 101 0.21 -15.72 -25.46
C LEU A 101 0.16 -16.17 -26.94
N LYS A 102 0.86 -15.45 -27.84
CA LYS A 102 0.98 -15.87 -29.25
C LYS A 102 1.71 -17.19 -29.40
N GLU A 103 2.75 -17.42 -28.61
CA GLU A 103 3.46 -18.71 -28.54
C GLU A 103 2.54 -19.84 -28.04
N GLN A 104 1.52 -19.50 -27.23
CA GLN A 104 0.48 -20.43 -26.75
C GLN A 104 -0.72 -20.58 -27.71
N GLY A 105 -0.69 -19.92 -28.87
CA GLY A 105 -1.77 -19.97 -29.87
C GLY A 105 -2.95 -19.02 -29.62
N SER A 106 -2.79 -18.01 -28.74
CA SER A 106 -3.78 -16.97 -28.45
C SER A 106 -3.16 -15.56 -28.66
N ASP A 107 -3.87 -14.51 -28.25
CA ASP A 107 -3.36 -13.14 -28.17
C ASP A 107 -4.00 -12.44 -26.97
N VAL A 108 -3.60 -11.22 -26.63
CA VAL A 108 -4.27 -10.39 -25.64
C VAL A 108 -5.05 -9.27 -26.33
N MET A 109 -6.34 -9.18 -26.01
CA MET A 109 -7.17 -8.08 -26.48
C MET A 109 -6.91 -6.83 -25.65
N ILE A 110 -6.65 -5.72 -26.31
CA ILE A 110 -6.36 -4.43 -25.70
C ILE A 110 -7.51 -3.47 -25.97
N ARG A 111 -8.03 -2.83 -24.90
CA ARG A 111 -9.10 -1.83 -24.99
C ARG A 111 -8.79 -0.65 -24.07
N PHE A 112 -9.41 0.50 -24.37
CA PHE A 112 -9.31 1.74 -23.59
C PHE A 112 -10.66 2.17 -23.09
N GLY A 113 -10.81 2.40 -21.78
CA GLY A 113 -12.04 2.90 -21.19
C GLY A 113 -12.48 2.09 -19.97
N ARG A 114 -13.78 2.05 -19.71
CA ARG A 114 -14.35 1.33 -18.57
C ARG A 114 -14.52 -0.15 -18.87
N VAL A 115 -13.92 -0.99 -18.05
CA VAL A 115 -13.90 -2.44 -18.24
C VAL A 115 -15.30 -3.07 -18.28
N GLU A 116 -16.25 -2.58 -17.49
CA GLU A 116 -17.62 -3.09 -17.44
C GLU A 116 -18.35 -2.99 -18.79
N ASN A 117 -18.05 -1.96 -19.58
CA ASN A 117 -18.63 -1.80 -20.91
C ASN A 117 -18.11 -2.85 -21.88
N PHE A 118 -16.78 -3.04 -21.93
CA PHE A 118 -16.17 -4.00 -22.84
C PHE A 118 -16.52 -5.44 -22.50
N ILE A 119 -16.45 -5.82 -21.21
CA ILE A 119 -16.79 -7.19 -20.82
C ILE A 119 -18.24 -7.51 -21.17
N LYS A 120 -19.17 -6.57 -20.96
CA LYS A 120 -20.58 -6.75 -21.34
C LYS A 120 -20.76 -7.05 -22.83
N GLU A 121 -20.08 -6.29 -23.71
CA GLU A 121 -20.14 -6.50 -25.17
C GLU A 121 -19.48 -7.81 -25.58
N LEU A 122 -18.30 -8.11 -25.06
CA LEU A 122 -17.53 -9.29 -25.39
C LEU A 122 -18.20 -10.59 -24.96
N VAL A 123 -18.97 -10.60 -23.86
CA VAL A 123 -19.71 -11.80 -23.44
C VAL A 123 -20.63 -12.31 -24.53
N ASP A 124 -21.40 -11.43 -25.19
CA ASP A 124 -22.28 -11.81 -26.28
C ASP A 124 -21.52 -12.08 -27.59
N GLU A 125 -20.44 -11.35 -27.87
CA GLU A 125 -19.63 -11.49 -29.09
C GLU A 125 -18.93 -12.87 -29.15
N VAL A 126 -18.22 -13.23 -28.07
CA VAL A 126 -17.47 -14.50 -28.02
C VAL A 126 -18.23 -15.63 -27.34
N LYS A 127 -19.50 -15.43 -26.99
CA LYS A 127 -20.35 -16.40 -26.25
C LYS A 127 -19.67 -16.91 -24.98
N ALA A 128 -19.14 -15.97 -24.18
CA ALA A 128 -18.44 -16.32 -22.97
C ALA A 128 -19.39 -16.82 -21.88
N THR A 129 -19.12 -17.99 -21.36
CA THR A 129 -19.86 -18.59 -20.24
C THR A 129 -19.18 -18.35 -18.89
N SER A 130 -17.93 -17.95 -18.91
CA SER A 130 -17.11 -17.78 -17.71
C SER A 130 -16.09 -16.66 -17.88
N ILE A 131 -15.87 -15.91 -16.78
CA ILE A 131 -14.88 -14.87 -16.67
C ILE A 131 -13.97 -15.20 -15.49
N PHE A 132 -12.67 -15.15 -15.72
CA PHE A 132 -11.64 -15.37 -14.70
C PHE A 132 -10.95 -14.05 -14.40
N ALA A 133 -10.92 -13.65 -13.13
CA ALA A 133 -10.20 -12.48 -12.66
C ALA A 133 -9.45 -12.79 -11.36
N GLU A 134 -8.28 -12.20 -11.15
CA GLU A 134 -7.54 -12.36 -9.90
C GLU A 134 -8.33 -11.71 -8.74
N GLU A 135 -8.35 -12.37 -7.57
CA GLU A 135 -8.96 -11.80 -6.37
C GLU A 135 -8.07 -10.70 -5.80
N GLU A 136 -8.66 -9.56 -5.52
CA GLU A 136 -7.96 -8.37 -5.09
C GLU A 136 -8.31 -7.99 -3.64
N VAL A 137 -7.39 -7.33 -2.98
CA VAL A 137 -7.61 -6.78 -1.64
C VAL A 137 -7.83 -5.26 -1.66
N GLU A 138 -7.31 -4.56 -2.65
CA GLU A 138 -7.45 -3.11 -2.82
C GLU A 138 -8.90 -2.71 -3.11
N TYR A 139 -9.36 -1.69 -2.38
CA TYR A 139 -10.74 -1.24 -2.44
C TYR A 139 -11.21 -0.88 -3.86
N HIS A 140 -10.42 -0.12 -4.61
CA HIS A 140 -10.80 0.33 -5.95
C HIS A 140 -10.87 -0.82 -6.97
N LEU A 141 -9.95 -1.80 -6.91
CA LEU A 141 -9.99 -2.98 -7.78
C LEU A 141 -11.18 -3.89 -7.46
N ARG A 142 -11.48 -4.08 -6.18
CA ARG A 142 -12.68 -4.79 -5.73
C ARG A 142 -13.97 -4.10 -6.18
N MET A 143 -14.01 -2.77 -6.12
CA MET A 143 -15.14 -1.98 -6.63
C MET A 143 -15.35 -2.21 -8.13
N MET A 144 -14.28 -2.27 -8.92
CA MET A 144 -14.40 -2.55 -10.36
C MET A 144 -14.99 -3.94 -10.63
N ILE A 145 -14.53 -4.98 -9.90
CA ILE A 145 -15.11 -6.32 -9.98
C ILE A 145 -16.60 -6.30 -9.60
N GLY A 146 -16.96 -5.55 -8.54
CA GLY A 146 -18.34 -5.37 -8.11
C GLY A 146 -19.21 -4.68 -9.17
N ILE A 147 -18.70 -3.64 -9.83
CA ILE A 147 -19.41 -2.94 -10.92
C ILE A 147 -19.66 -3.88 -12.11
N VAL A 148 -18.69 -4.73 -12.46
CA VAL A 148 -18.87 -5.74 -13.50
C VAL A 148 -19.97 -6.75 -13.12
N ASP A 149 -19.99 -7.25 -11.88
CA ASP A 149 -21.02 -8.20 -11.42
C ASP A 149 -22.42 -7.54 -11.37
N GLU A 150 -22.51 -6.27 -10.95
CA GLU A 150 -23.76 -5.50 -10.97
C GLU A 150 -24.25 -5.24 -12.40
N THR A 151 -23.34 -4.90 -13.31
CA THR A 151 -23.65 -4.75 -14.75
C THR A 151 -24.24 -6.04 -15.30
N PHE A 152 -23.71 -7.19 -14.92
CA PHE A 152 -24.25 -8.49 -15.33
C PHE A 152 -25.61 -8.81 -14.71
N ALA A 153 -25.86 -8.34 -13.49
CA ALA A 153 -27.17 -8.52 -12.85
C ALA A 153 -28.29 -7.74 -13.55
N THR A 154 -27.93 -6.63 -14.21
CA THR A 154 -28.88 -5.73 -14.90
C THR A 154 -28.95 -5.94 -16.41
N THR A 155 -28.07 -6.77 -16.98
CA THR A 155 -27.99 -7.01 -18.43
C THR A 155 -28.65 -8.34 -18.80
N ASN A 156 -29.45 -8.34 -19.87
CA ASN A 156 -29.98 -9.55 -20.49
C ASN A 156 -29.01 -10.04 -21.58
N PHE A 157 -28.26 -11.09 -21.29
CA PHE A 157 -27.36 -11.74 -22.26
C PHE A 157 -28.09 -12.75 -23.11
N LYS A 158 -27.68 -12.90 -24.37
CA LYS A 158 -28.31 -13.82 -25.35
C LYS A 158 -28.21 -15.29 -24.93
N ASP A 159 -27.04 -15.70 -24.43
CA ASP A 159 -26.73 -17.08 -24.05
C ASP A 159 -26.73 -17.29 -22.52
N GLY A 160 -27.31 -16.33 -21.76
CA GLY A 160 -27.37 -16.37 -20.30
C GLY A 160 -26.21 -15.63 -19.60
N LYS A 161 -26.39 -15.33 -18.32
CA LYS A 161 -25.40 -14.63 -17.50
C LYS A 161 -24.12 -15.47 -17.33
N PRO A 162 -22.91 -14.95 -17.66
CA PRO A 162 -21.66 -15.66 -17.42
C PRO A 162 -21.35 -15.73 -15.91
N ASN A 163 -20.56 -16.74 -15.52
CA ASN A 163 -20.07 -16.86 -14.15
C ASN A 163 -18.75 -16.11 -14.00
N ILE A 164 -18.61 -15.31 -12.94
CA ILE A 164 -17.34 -14.70 -12.57
C ILE A 164 -16.65 -15.62 -11.56
N PHE A 165 -15.43 -16.04 -11.87
CA PHE A 165 -14.57 -16.82 -11.00
C PHE A 165 -13.38 -15.98 -10.56
N LEU A 166 -13.25 -15.79 -9.25
CA LEU A 166 -12.08 -15.16 -8.66
C LEU A 166 -11.05 -16.25 -8.34
N TRP A 167 -9.80 -16.00 -8.71
CA TRP A 167 -8.70 -16.91 -8.47
C TRP A 167 -7.58 -16.23 -7.69
N GLN A 168 -6.78 -17.01 -6.98
CA GLN A 168 -5.63 -16.56 -6.19
C GLN A 168 -4.41 -17.37 -6.57
N THR A 169 -3.22 -16.80 -6.40
CA THR A 169 -1.97 -17.55 -6.43
C THR A 169 -1.75 -18.17 -5.05
N PRO A 170 -1.92 -19.49 -4.88
CA PRO A 170 -1.83 -20.12 -3.56
C PRO A 170 -0.38 -20.21 -3.11
N PHE A 171 0.12 -19.20 -2.43
CA PHE A 171 1.48 -19.18 -1.88
C PHE A 171 1.65 -20.30 -0.85
N TYR A 172 0.70 -20.44 0.08
CA TYR A 172 0.60 -21.54 1.03
C TYR A 172 -0.61 -22.43 0.73
N ASP A 173 -0.55 -23.72 1.10
CA ASP A 173 -1.71 -24.62 1.02
C ASP A 173 -2.69 -24.34 2.17
N ILE A 174 -3.54 -23.33 1.98
CA ILE A 174 -4.54 -22.88 2.94
C ILE A 174 -5.93 -23.24 2.43
N LYS A 175 -6.62 -24.12 3.13
CA LYS A 175 -7.97 -24.57 2.74
C LYS A 175 -9.05 -23.58 3.16
N ASN A 176 -8.89 -22.92 4.31
CA ASN A 176 -9.86 -21.96 4.84
C ASN A 176 -9.13 -20.80 5.51
N LEU A 177 -9.42 -19.58 5.06
CA LEU A 177 -8.82 -18.35 5.59
C LEU A 177 -9.21 -18.08 7.05
N ASN A 178 -10.34 -18.60 7.53
CA ASN A 178 -10.76 -18.44 8.91
C ASN A 178 -9.88 -19.22 9.89
N ASP A 179 -9.20 -20.28 9.40
CA ASP A 179 -8.30 -21.11 10.22
C ASP A 179 -6.93 -20.47 10.42
N LEU A 180 -6.63 -19.36 9.69
CA LEU A 180 -5.38 -18.66 9.86
C LEU A 180 -5.30 -18.00 11.24
N PRO A 181 -4.15 -18.11 11.93
CA PRO A 181 -3.91 -17.36 13.15
C PRO A 181 -3.97 -15.85 12.91
N VAL A 182 -4.32 -15.10 13.93
CA VAL A 182 -4.32 -13.62 13.87
C VAL A 182 -2.93 -13.06 13.98
N SER A 183 -2.05 -13.74 14.73
CA SER A 183 -0.66 -13.33 14.98
C SER A 183 0.29 -14.00 13.97
N HIS A 184 1.21 -13.22 13.42
CA HIS A 184 2.28 -13.74 12.55
C HIS A 184 3.14 -14.80 13.26
N ASN A 185 3.43 -14.60 14.56
CA ASN A 185 4.21 -15.56 15.34
C ASN A 185 3.54 -16.94 15.38
N ASP A 186 2.22 -17.00 15.51
CA ASP A 186 1.49 -18.26 15.49
C ASP A 186 1.33 -18.81 14.08
N PHE A 187 1.24 -17.96 13.08
CA PHE A 187 1.26 -18.35 11.68
C PHE A 187 2.56 -19.06 11.29
N VAL A 188 3.71 -18.53 11.70
CA VAL A 188 5.02 -19.15 11.43
C VAL A 188 5.15 -20.53 12.10
N LYS A 189 4.54 -20.71 13.29
CA LYS A 189 4.53 -22.03 13.99
C LYS A 189 3.77 -23.11 13.22
N LEU A 190 2.87 -22.77 12.32
CA LEU A 190 2.16 -23.73 11.46
C LEU A 190 3.08 -24.40 10.45
N GLN A 191 4.23 -23.81 10.15
CA GLN A 191 5.22 -24.33 9.19
C GLN A 191 4.58 -24.76 7.85
N LEU A 192 3.62 -23.97 7.36
CA LEU A 192 2.90 -24.29 6.12
C LEU A 192 3.89 -24.36 4.95
N PRO A 193 3.85 -25.43 4.16
CA PRO A 193 4.69 -25.55 2.99
C PRO A 193 4.30 -24.51 1.95
N VAL A 194 5.31 -23.88 1.34
CA VAL A 194 5.11 -23.02 0.18
C VAL A 194 4.84 -23.90 -1.04
N THR A 195 3.78 -23.61 -1.78
CA THR A 195 3.40 -24.36 -2.97
C THR A 195 4.36 -24.07 -4.13
N SER A 196 4.56 -25.04 -5.03
CA SER A 196 5.40 -24.84 -6.20
C SER A 196 4.66 -24.04 -7.28
N PRO A 197 5.38 -23.16 -8.04
CA PRO A 197 4.80 -22.46 -9.17
C PRO A 197 4.30 -23.43 -10.24
N THR A 198 3.22 -23.07 -10.90
CA THR A 198 2.67 -23.85 -12.03
C THR A 198 3.28 -23.39 -13.34
N GLN A 199 3.44 -24.31 -14.28
CA GLN A 199 3.87 -23.99 -15.64
C GLN A 199 2.73 -23.31 -16.41
N SER A 200 3.10 -22.57 -17.48
CA SER A 200 2.12 -21.97 -18.39
C SER A 200 1.25 -23.07 -19.04
N PRO A 201 -0.07 -22.85 -19.13
CA PRO A 201 -0.95 -23.79 -19.81
C PRO A 201 -0.79 -23.69 -21.33
N THR A 202 -1.03 -24.77 -22.06
CA THR A 202 -1.20 -24.73 -23.51
C THR A 202 -2.63 -24.29 -23.84
N LEU A 203 -2.78 -23.12 -24.48
CA LEU A 203 -4.09 -22.58 -24.87
C LEU A 203 -4.53 -23.11 -26.22
N SER A 204 -4.72 -24.42 -26.35
CA SER A 204 -5.21 -25.06 -27.57
C SER A 204 -6.72 -24.89 -27.70
N GLY A 205 -7.17 -23.77 -28.24
CA GLY A 205 -8.58 -23.44 -28.48
C GLY A 205 -8.87 -23.14 -29.94
N SER A 206 -10.15 -23.03 -30.30
CA SER A 206 -10.57 -22.48 -31.60
C SER A 206 -10.07 -21.04 -31.68
N LYS A 207 -9.53 -20.65 -32.86
CA LYS A 207 -9.14 -19.24 -33.08
C LYS A 207 -10.39 -18.37 -33.01
N LEU A 208 -10.36 -17.36 -32.15
CA LEU A 208 -11.39 -16.32 -32.12
C LEU A 208 -11.12 -15.33 -33.25
N GLU A 209 -12.11 -15.08 -34.08
CA GLU A 209 -12.09 -14.02 -35.10
C GLU A 209 -12.56 -12.72 -34.46
N VAL A 210 -11.66 -12.06 -33.73
CA VAL A 210 -11.91 -10.79 -33.03
C VAL A 210 -10.80 -9.78 -33.34
N ASP A 211 -11.13 -8.50 -33.25
CA ASP A 211 -10.10 -7.46 -33.26
C ASP A 211 -9.36 -7.42 -31.93
N TRP A 212 -8.09 -7.79 -31.93
CA TRP A 212 -7.24 -7.83 -30.73
C TRP A 212 -6.78 -6.44 -30.25
N GLY A 213 -6.87 -5.43 -31.12
CA GLY A 213 -6.37 -4.09 -30.85
C GLY A 213 -4.83 -3.97 -30.85
N PRO A 214 -4.27 -2.82 -31.21
CA PRO A 214 -2.84 -2.59 -31.18
C PRO A 214 -2.34 -2.39 -29.74
N LEU A 215 -1.05 -2.65 -29.50
CA LEU A 215 -0.36 -2.16 -28.31
C LEU A 215 -0.20 -0.63 -28.44
N PRO A 216 -0.59 0.16 -27.42
CA PRO A 216 -0.42 1.60 -27.45
C PRO A 216 1.06 1.99 -27.23
N THR A 217 1.40 3.18 -27.67
CA THR A 217 2.62 3.85 -27.25
C THR A 217 2.43 4.54 -25.89
N PHE A 218 3.53 4.97 -25.28
CA PHE A 218 3.46 5.77 -24.06
C PHE A 218 2.70 7.09 -24.27
N ASP A 219 2.89 7.73 -25.44
CA ASP A 219 2.19 8.97 -25.79
C ASP A 219 0.68 8.75 -25.94
N ASP A 220 0.25 7.60 -26.48
CA ASP A 220 -1.18 7.23 -26.57
C ASP A 220 -1.80 7.11 -25.17
N LEU A 221 -1.08 6.50 -24.22
CA LEU A 221 -1.54 6.41 -22.81
C LEU A 221 -1.65 7.79 -22.17
N LYS A 222 -0.65 8.64 -22.35
CA LYS A 222 -0.67 10.02 -21.82
C LYS A 222 -1.83 10.82 -22.41
N LYS A 223 -2.04 10.71 -23.71
CA LYS A 223 -3.17 11.35 -24.40
C LYS A 223 -4.50 10.88 -23.84
N PHE A 224 -4.68 9.55 -23.71
CA PHE A 224 -5.89 8.97 -23.13
C PHE A 224 -6.16 9.46 -21.70
N MET A 225 -5.13 9.52 -20.86
CA MET A 225 -5.27 9.98 -19.47
C MET A 225 -5.62 11.47 -19.39
N ASN A 226 -5.05 12.30 -20.26
CA ASN A 226 -5.34 13.74 -20.32
C ASN A 226 -6.77 14.01 -20.82
N GLU A 227 -7.25 13.23 -21.79
CA GLU A 227 -8.62 13.33 -22.31
C GLU A 227 -9.68 12.77 -21.34
N ASN A 228 -9.28 11.89 -20.43
CA ASN A 228 -10.17 11.23 -19.47
C ASN A 228 -9.67 11.38 -18.02
N PRO A 229 -9.60 12.59 -17.47
CA PRO A 229 -9.08 12.81 -16.13
C PRO A 229 -9.96 12.12 -15.08
N TRP A 230 -9.36 11.34 -14.19
CA TRP A 230 -10.05 10.68 -13.10
C TRP A 230 -9.77 11.38 -11.77
N LYS A 231 -10.78 12.07 -11.21
CA LYS A 231 -10.79 12.72 -9.88
C LYS A 231 -9.65 13.71 -9.58
N LEU A 232 -8.48 13.54 -10.19
CA LEU A 232 -7.32 14.38 -9.93
C LEU A 232 -7.46 15.71 -10.67
N LYS A 233 -7.36 16.82 -9.95
CA LYS A 233 -7.16 18.11 -10.57
C LYS A 233 -5.75 18.13 -11.18
N GLU A 234 -5.60 18.71 -12.36
CA GLU A 234 -4.30 18.81 -13.05
C GLU A 234 -3.20 19.36 -12.14
N SER A 235 -3.52 20.34 -11.29
CA SER A 235 -2.61 20.89 -10.28
C SER A 235 -2.14 19.88 -9.21
N TRP A 236 -2.86 18.79 -8.99
CA TRP A 236 -2.53 17.79 -7.97
C TRP A 236 -1.61 16.69 -8.49
N THR A 237 -1.63 16.44 -9.79
CA THR A 237 -0.64 15.58 -10.45
C THR A 237 0.76 16.14 -10.26
N LEU A 238 0.92 17.46 -10.40
CA LEU A 238 2.19 18.15 -10.14
C LEU A 238 2.63 18.04 -8.67
N ILE A 239 1.70 18.12 -7.72
CA ILE A 239 1.99 17.98 -6.29
C ILE A 239 2.58 16.60 -5.96
N LYS A 240 2.09 15.55 -6.60
CA LYS A 240 2.55 14.17 -6.36
C LYS A 240 3.97 13.93 -6.89
N ASN A 241 4.34 14.57 -7.99
CA ASN A 241 5.60 14.33 -8.69
C ASN A 241 6.83 15.00 -8.03
N ILE A 242 6.63 15.85 -7.01
CA ILE A 242 7.71 16.53 -6.31
C ILE A 242 7.89 15.92 -4.92
N SER A 243 9.11 15.51 -4.58
CA SER A 243 9.39 14.93 -3.25
C SER A 243 9.26 15.96 -2.13
N ALA A 244 8.90 15.49 -0.94
CA ALA A 244 8.82 16.33 0.27
C ALA A 244 10.16 17.01 0.56
N GLU A 245 11.26 16.29 0.36
CA GLU A 245 12.62 16.80 0.58
C GLU A 245 12.94 17.98 -0.37
N THR A 246 12.61 17.86 -1.65
CA THR A 246 12.83 18.91 -2.64
C THR A 246 12.08 20.19 -2.24
N ILE A 247 10.79 20.08 -1.89
CA ILE A 247 9.97 21.23 -1.49
C ILE A 247 10.51 21.85 -0.20
N LEU A 248 10.92 21.02 0.76
CA LEU A 248 11.48 21.50 2.02
C LEU A 248 12.79 22.26 1.81
N LEU A 249 13.72 21.74 1.01
CA LEU A 249 14.98 22.40 0.70
C LEU A 249 14.77 23.73 -0.03
N GLU A 250 13.83 23.80 -0.96
CA GLU A 250 13.47 25.07 -1.62
C GLU A 250 12.89 26.09 -0.63
N LYS A 251 12.05 25.66 0.32
CA LYS A 251 11.50 26.57 1.36
C LYS A 251 12.58 27.07 2.29
N LEU A 252 13.49 26.20 2.73
CA LEU A 252 14.60 26.57 3.60
C LEU A 252 15.58 27.52 2.92
N SER A 253 15.88 27.34 1.63
CA SER A 253 16.74 28.24 0.86
C SER A 253 16.14 29.63 0.73
N LYS A 254 14.83 29.75 0.47
CA LYS A 254 14.11 31.03 0.38
C LYS A 254 14.01 31.74 1.73
N SER A 255 13.93 31.02 2.85
CA SER A 255 13.96 31.60 4.19
C SER A 255 15.37 32.05 4.60
N GLY A 256 16.42 31.33 4.15
CA GLY A 256 17.83 31.66 4.40
C GLY A 256 18.33 32.91 3.68
N GLU A 257 17.73 33.30 2.56
CA GLU A 257 18.03 34.58 1.91
C GLU A 257 17.63 35.81 2.75
N ARG A 258 16.68 35.64 3.68
CA ARG A 258 16.34 36.68 4.69
C ARG A 258 17.35 36.74 5.83
N SER A 259 18.16 35.71 6.04
CA SER A 259 19.20 35.68 7.08
C SER A 259 20.53 35.26 6.42
N LYS A 260 21.35 36.25 6.03
CA LYS A 260 22.69 36.02 5.48
C LYS A 260 23.57 35.30 6.51
N ARG A 261 23.55 33.97 6.53
CA ARG A 261 24.61 33.15 7.14
C ARG A 261 24.80 31.87 6.32
N ASN A 262 26.06 31.61 5.98
CA ASN A 262 26.59 30.52 5.19
C ASN A 262 25.99 29.16 5.53
N LEU A 263 25.08 28.69 4.72
CA LEU A 263 24.74 27.27 4.62
C LEU A 263 25.70 26.65 3.60
N ASN A 264 26.76 26.02 4.06
CA ASN A 264 27.49 25.04 3.27
C ASN A 264 26.55 23.83 3.08
N VAL A 265 25.67 23.94 2.12
CA VAL A 265 24.93 22.80 1.60
C VAL A 265 25.91 22.06 0.69
N ASN A 266 26.54 21.02 1.20
CA ASN A 266 27.14 20.02 0.34
C ASN A 266 25.98 19.45 -0.49
N HIS A 267 25.86 19.92 -1.74
CA HIS A 267 24.97 19.33 -2.73
C HIS A 267 25.46 17.91 -3.03
N ALA A 268 25.06 16.95 -2.22
CA ALA A 268 24.90 15.61 -2.74
C ALA A 268 23.81 15.70 -3.83
N PRO A 269 24.05 15.18 -5.03
CA PRO A 269 23.05 15.24 -6.08
C PRO A 269 21.77 14.60 -5.54
N VAL A 270 20.66 15.34 -5.61
CA VAL A 270 19.31 14.85 -5.30
C VAL A 270 19.14 13.56 -6.07
N LYS A 271 19.19 12.41 -5.38
CA LYS A 271 18.88 11.13 -6.01
C LYS A 271 17.45 11.25 -6.53
N LYS A 272 17.29 11.17 -7.85
CA LYS A 272 15.97 10.93 -8.44
C LYS A 272 15.36 9.73 -7.72
N PRO A 273 14.04 9.71 -7.46
CA PRO A 273 13.39 8.53 -6.93
C PRO A 273 13.83 7.33 -7.77
N ASP A 274 14.24 6.27 -7.10
CA ASP A 274 14.96 5.14 -7.66
C ASP A 274 14.30 4.67 -8.96
N ALA A 275 14.98 4.93 -10.08
CA ALA A 275 14.54 4.46 -11.39
C ALA A 275 14.43 2.92 -11.35
N SER A 276 13.35 2.37 -11.90
CA SER A 276 13.15 0.93 -12.03
C SER A 276 14.43 0.25 -12.54
N VAL A 277 14.79 -0.90 -11.97
CA VAL A 277 15.89 -1.77 -12.44
C VAL A 277 15.79 -2.08 -13.94
N PHE A 278 14.58 -1.96 -14.48
CA PHE A 278 14.27 -2.28 -15.86
C PHE A 278 14.41 -1.09 -16.83
N VAL A 279 14.72 0.11 -16.30
CA VAL A 279 14.91 1.33 -17.10
C VAL A 279 16.32 1.85 -16.83
N THR A 280 17.12 2.08 -17.89
CA THR A 280 18.47 2.63 -17.76
C THR A 280 18.42 4.12 -17.37
N GLU A 281 19.55 4.68 -16.85
CA GLU A 281 19.65 6.13 -16.56
C GLU A 281 19.42 7.01 -17.81
N LYS A 282 19.59 6.43 -19.00
CA LYS A 282 19.34 7.09 -20.29
C LYS A 282 17.91 6.90 -20.79
N GLY A 283 17.02 6.28 -19.99
CA GLY A 283 15.66 5.97 -20.40
C GLY A 283 15.53 4.76 -21.34
N ASN A 284 16.63 4.04 -21.64
CA ASN A 284 16.57 2.79 -22.39
C ASN A 284 16.11 1.66 -21.50
N ILE A 285 15.33 0.74 -22.03
CA ILE A 285 14.69 -0.30 -21.29
C ILE A 285 15.49 -1.60 -21.40
N VAL A 286 15.75 -2.18 -20.24
CA VAL A 286 16.42 -3.49 -20.13
C VAL A 286 15.42 -4.63 -20.38
N GLY A 287 14.12 -4.34 -20.33
CA GLY A 287 13.01 -5.28 -20.55
C GLY A 287 12.11 -5.41 -19.32
N GLY A 288 10.82 -5.58 -19.56
CA GLY A 288 9.78 -5.60 -18.51
C GLY A 288 8.99 -6.91 -18.45
N GLY A 289 9.39 -7.96 -19.21
CA GLY A 289 8.70 -9.23 -19.21
C GLY A 289 9.20 -10.21 -18.14
N THR A 290 8.48 -11.30 -17.95
CA THR A 290 8.76 -12.32 -16.93
C THR A 290 10.20 -12.84 -17.00
N ASN A 291 10.74 -13.09 -18.20
CA ASN A 291 12.10 -13.58 -18.37
C ASN A 291 13.16 -12.54 -17.99
N ALA A 292 12.93 -11.26 -18.30
CA ALA A 292 13.84 -10.18 -17.91
C ALA A 292 13.90 -10.07 -16.39
N ILE A 293 12.76 -10.16 -15.71
CA ILE A 293 12.67 -10.10 -14.25
C ILE A 293 13.33 -11.31 -13.61
N LEU A 294 13.14 -12.51 -14.15
CA LEU A 294 13.81 -13.73 -13.66
C LEU A 294 15.34 -13.64 -13.80
N ASN A 295 15.84 -13.08 -14.90
CA ASN A 295 17.26 -12.84 -15.09
C ASN A 295 17.80 -11.81 -14.11
N ALA A 296 17.06 -10.70 -13.89
CA ALA A 296 17.43 -9.70 -12.88
C ALA A 296 17.43 -10.29 -11.47
N LEU A 297 16.45 -11.14 -11.13
CA LEU A 297 16.39 -11.85 -9.85
C LEU A 297 17.59 -12.80 -9.69
N ALA A 298 17.95 -13.56 -10.73
CA ALA A 298 19.12 -14.43 -10.71
C ALA A 298 20.43 -13.62 -10.51
N ALA A 299 20.53 -12.44 -11.15
CA ALA A 299 21.65 -11.53 -10.95
C ALA A 299 21.70 -10.99 -9.50
N TYR A 300 20.54 -10.60 -8.96
CA TYR A 300 20.42 -10.14 -7.57
C TYR A 300 20.84 -11.21 -6.57
N LEU A 301 20.35 -12.44 -6.70
CA LEU A 301 20.68 -13.55 -5.80
C LEU A 301 22.18 -13.87 -5.83
N ARG A 302 22.86 -13.72 -6.98
CA ARG A 302 24.29 -13.99 -7.21
C ARG A 302 25.20 -12.80 -6.97
N TYR A 303 24.66 -11.65 -6.62
CA TYR A 303 25.38 -10.39 -6.57
C TYR A 303 26.69 -10.45 -5.75
N LEU A 304 26.66 -11.08 -4.58
CA LEU A 304 27.82 -11.20 -3.70
C LEU A 304 28.88 -12.22 -4.19
N GLU A 305 28.57 -13.01 -5.22
CA GLU A 305 29.45 -14.07 -5.72
C GLU A 305 30.30 -13.63 -6.92
N GLY A 306 30.04 -12.45 -7.48
CA GLY A 306 30.71 -12.00 -8.70
C GLY A 306 30.47 -12.89 -9.95
N THR A 307 29.47 -13.78 -9.89
CA THR A 307 29.16 -14.75 -10.94
C THR A 307 28.04 -14.30 -11.87
N ALA A 308 27.60 -13.06 -11.77
CA ALA A 308 26.57 -12.53 -12.61
C ALA A 308 27.06 -12.33 -14.04
N ARG A 309 26.14 -12.50 -14.98
CA ARG A 309 26.44 -12.41 -16.42
C ARG A 309 26.76 -10.97 -16.80
N ASP A 310 27.73 -10.79 -17.69
CA ASP A 310 28.19 -9.47 -18.15
C ASP A 310 27.10 -8.61 -18.80
N ASP A 311 26.07 -9.25 -19.40
CA ASP A 311 24.91 -8.57 -19.98
C ASP A 311 24.04 -7.81 -18.96
N TRP A 312 24.25 -8.06 -17.66
CA TRP A 312 23.57 -7.41 -16.54
C TRP A 312 24.48 -6.47 -15.72
N GLN A 313 25.61 -6.06 -16.28
CA GLN A 313 26.57 -5.21 -15.59
C GLN A 313 25.93 -3.91 -15.06
N GLU A 314 25.02 -3.32 -15.82
CA GLU A 314 24.31 -2.10 -15.40
C GLU A 314 23.35 -2.35 -14.22
N VAL A 315 22.68 -3.51 -14.19
CA VAL A 315 21.86 -3.94 -13.04
C VAL A 315 22.75 -4.10 -11.81
N HIS A 316 23.96 -4.67 -11.97
CA HIS A 316 24.93 -4.81 -10.88
C HIS A 316 25.44 -3.48 -10.34
N GLU A 317 25.71 -2.52 -11.22
CA GLU A 317 26.13 -1.18 -10.80
C GLU A 317 25.02 -0.47 -10.02
N ARG A 318 23.77 -0.62 -10.45
CA ARG A 318 22.60 -0.10 -9.72
C ARG A 318 22.40 -0.78 -8.39
N LEU A 319 22.52 -2.10 -8.33
CA LEU A 319 22.50 -2.87 -7.07
C LEU A 319 23.56 -2.35 -6.12
N ARG A 320 24.81 -2.18 -6.59
CA ARG A 320 25.91 -1.66 -5.79
C ARG A 320 25.65 -0.26 -5.25
N ASN A 321 24.98 0.60 -6.01
CA ASN A 321 24.63 1.95 -5.59
C ASN A 321 23.39 2.00 -4.67
N ALA A 322 22.45 1.04 -4.80
CA ALA A 322 21.25 0.95 -3.98
C ALA A 322 21.53 0.29 -2.60
N GLU A 323 22.51 -0.60 -2.54
CA GLU A 323 22.85 -1.36 -1.32
C GLU A 323 23.73 -0.58 -0.34
N SER A 324 23.23 0.49 0.18
CA SER A 324 23.80 1.02 1.41
C SER A 324 23.31 0.28 2.68
N ARG A 325 22.39 -0.70 2.57
CA ARG A 325 21.82 -1.45 3.71
C ARG A 325 21.31 -2.84 3.31
N ASP A 326 21.56 -3.81 4.19
CA ASP A 326 21.21 -5.23 4.10
C ASP A 326 19.75 -5.47 3.65
N GLY A 327 19.57 -5.87 2.39
CA GLY A 327 18.31 -6.37 1.86
C GLY A 327 17.18 -5.35 1.63
N ALA A 328 17.37 -4.08 2.02
CA ALA A 328 16.35 -3.04 1.83
C ALA A 328 16.06 -2.72 0.34
N SER A 329 16.99 -3.08 -0.55
CA SER A 329 16.91 -2.82 -1.98
C SER A 329 16.00 -3.81 -2.74
N PHE A 330 15.67 -4.99 -2.19
CA PHE A 330 14.88 -6.00 -2.92
C PHE A 330 13.54 -5.44 -3.39
N PHE A 331 12.77 -4.81 -2.51
CA PHE A 331 11.45 -4.29 -2.88
C PHE A 331 11.55 -3.09 -3.82
N THR A 332 12.53 -2.22 -3.64
CA THR A 332 12.81 -1.11 -4.57
C THR A 332 13.02 -1.63 -5.98
N LEU A 333 13.77 -2.75 -6.13
CA LEU A 333 14.10 -3.35 -7.41
C LEU A 333 12.93 -4.13 -8.03
N PHE A 334 12.26 -4.96 -7.25
CA PHE A 334 11.28 -5.93 -7.75
C PHE A 334 9.83 -5.60 -7.38
N GLY A 335 9.62 -4.62 -6.49
CA GLY A 335 8.28 -4.19 -6.06
C GLY A 335 7.35 -3.83 -7.21
N PRO A 336 7.76 -3.00 -8.18
CA PRO A 336 6.92 -2.67 -9.34
C PRO A 336 6.47 -3.90 -10.13
N ALA A 337 7.39 -4.84 -10.38
CA ALA A 337 7.09 -6.09 -11.11
C ALA A 337 6.15 -7.03 -10.32
N LEU A 338 6.32 -7.09 -8.99
CA LEU A 338 5.44 -7.84 -8.10
C LEU A 338 4.05 -7.20 -8.01
N CYS A 339 3.97 -5.87 -8.01
CA CYS A 339 2.70 -5.13 -7.99
C CYS A 339 1.90 -5.30 -9.28
N LEU A 340 2.57 -5.34 -10.43
CA LEU A 340 1.93 -5.61 -11.73
C LEU A 340 1.73 -7.10 -12.00
N GLY A 341 2.18 -7.95 -11.07
CA GLY A 341 2.06 -9.41 -11.18
C GLY A 341 2.79 -10.00 -12.38
N ILE A 342 3.84 -9.33 -12.89
CA ILE A 342 4.72 -9.85 -13.96
C ILE A 342 5.46 -11.10 -13.48
N ILE A 343 5.71 -11.17 -12.17
CA ILE A 343 6.20 -12.35 -11.47
C ILE A 343 5.38 -12.57 -10.20
N SER A 344 5.08 -13.82 -9.87
CA SER A 344 4.36 -14.14 -8.65
C SER A 344 5.30 -14.18 -7.43
N ARG A 345 4.78 -13.87 -6.23
CA ARG A 345 5.51 -13.97 -4.96
C ARG A 345 6.08 -15.39 -4.75
N ARG A 346 5.29 -16.42 -5.03
CA ARG A 346 5.76 -17.81 -4.88
C ARG A 346 6.83 -18.17 -5.90
N ARG A 347 6.84 -17.59 -7.11
CA ARG A 347 7.91 -17.81 -8.09
C ARG A 347 9.22 -17.21 -7.60
N VAL A 348 9.20 -16.00 -7.04
CA VAL A 348 10.38 -15.39 -6.41
C VAL A 348 10.91 -16.26 -5.29
N HIS A 349 10.03 -16.70 -4.38
CA HIS A 349 10.42 -17.61 -3.30
C HIS A 349 11.03 -18.89 -3.83
N TYR A 350 10.40 -19.52 -4.83
CA TYR A 350 10.90 -20.74 -5.43
C TYR A 350 12.31 -20.59 -6.01
N GLU A 351 12.56 -19.51 -6.77
CA GLU A 351 13.89 -19.24 -7.35
C GLU A 351 14.94 -18.96 -6.27
N ALA A 352 14.59 -18.23 -5.23
CA ALA A 352 15.48 -17.94 -4.09
C ALA A 352 15.86 -19.23 -3.34
N ILE A 353 14.89 -20.10 -3.04
CA ILE A 353 15.14 -21.38 -2.35
C ILE A 353 15.87 -22.36 -3.26
N LYS A 354 15.57 -22.37 -4.56
CA LYS A 354 16.31 -23.19 -5.54
C LYS A 354 17.79 -22.79 -5.57
N TYR A 355 18.09 -21.50 -5.66
CA TYR A 355 19.44 -21.00 -5.64
C TYR A 355 20.17 -21.35 -4.32
N GLU A 356 19.50 -21.19 -3.17
CA GLU A 356 20.06 -21.59 -1.86
C GLU A 356 20.43 -23.07 -1.80
N LYS A 357 19.54 -23.95 -2.31
CA LYS A 357 19.81 -25.40 -2.36
C LYS A 357 20.96 -25.76 -3.29
N GLU A 358 21.00 -25.17 -4.49
CA GLU A 358 22.09 -25.40 -5.45
C GLU A 358 23.44 -25.05 -4.84
N ARG A 359 23.49 -23.99 -4.02
CA ARG A 359 24.68 -23.52 -3.32
C ARG A 359 25.11 -24.43 -2.16
N ASN A 360 24.15 -25.05 -1.47
CA ASN A 360 24.36 -25.85 -0.26
C ASN A 360 24.20 -27.36 -0.49
N ALA A 361 24.65 -27.88 -1.62
CA ALA A 361 24.61 -29.30 -1.97
C ALA A 361 23.19 -29.93 -1.84
N GLY A 362 22.14 -29.16 -2.09
CA GLY A 362 20.75 -29.62 -2.06
C GLY A 362 20.03 -29.41 -0.72
N PHE A 363 20.69 -28.90 0.29
CA PHE A 363 20.13 -28.74 1.64
C PHE A 363 19.78 -27.28 1.97
N LEU A 364 18.84 -27.10 2.90
CA LEU A 364 18.58 -25.80 3.55
C LEU A 364 19.19 -25.85 4.96
N SER A 365 19.94 -24.81 5.31
CA SER A 365 20.50 -24.69 6.64
C SER A 365 19.40 -24.42 7.68
N PRO A 366 19.40 -25.11 8.84
CA PRO A 366 18.51 -24.81 9.94
C PRO A 366 18.83 -23.48 10.63
N PHE A 367 20.00 -22.88 10.32
CA PHE A 367 20.47 -21.63 10.91
C PHE A 367 20.13 -20.38 10.07
N GLY A 368 19.35 -20.55 8.97
CA GLY A 368 18.96 -19.48 8.06
C GLY A 368 19.59 -19.61 6.68
N TYR A 369 19.39 -18.59 5.86
CA TYR A 369 19.90 -18.55 4.48
C TYR A 369 21.40 -18.19 4.45
N SER A 370 22.11 -18.72 3.46
CA SER A 370 23.56 -18.54 3.33
C SER A 370 23.95 -17.14 2.85
N THR A 371 23.03 -16.44 2.16
CA THR A 371 23.27 -15.09 1.65
C THR A 371 22.17 -14.11 2.08
N VAL A 372 22.55 -12.85 2.25
CA VAL A 372 21.65 -11.76 2.62
C VAL A 372 20.60 -11.53 1.53
N THR A 373 20.98 -11.68 0.25
CA THR A 373 20.07 -11.48 -0.89
C THR A 373 18.98 -12.54 -0.96
N VAL A 374 19.29 -13.80 -0.67
CA VAL A 374 18.28 -14.87 -0.58
C VAL A 374 17.33 -14.60 0.59
N ALA A 375 17.87 -14.25 1.76
CA ALA A 375 17.07 -13.88 2.92
C ALA A 375 16.13 -12.72 2.59
N ALA A 376 16.65 -11.63 2.00
CA ALA A 376 15.87 -10.46 1.64
C ALA A 376 14.74 -10.78 0.65
N ALA A 377 15.02 -11.59 -0.39
CA ALA A 377 14.01 -11.98 -1.37
C ALA A 377 12.92 -12.86 -0.75
N ALA A 378 13.32 -13.91 0.00
CA ALA A 378 12.37 -14.83 0.63
C ALA A 378 11.52 -14.14 1.70
N ASP A 379 12.14 -13.38 2.61
CA ASP A 379 11.45 -12.67 3.69
C ASP A 379 10.50 -11.60 3.15
N ALA A 380 10.90 -10.87 2.09
CA ALA A 380 10.04 -9.86 1.48
C ALA A 380 8.76 -10.48 0.94
N VAL A 381 8.84 -11.54 0.12
CA VAL A 381 7.64 -12.15 -0.48
C VAL A 381 6.78 -12.90 0.53
N CYS A 382 7.38 -13.51 1.58
CA CYS A 382 6.63 -14.11 2.69
C CYS A 382 5.90 -13.04 3.51
N SER A 383 6.54 -11.90 3.76
CA SER A 383 5.93 -10.76 4.44
C SER A 383 4.77 -10.17 3.62
N MET A 384 4.97 -9.94 2.32
CA MET A 384 3.90 -9.49 1.41
C MET A 384 2.70 -10.44 1.43
N GLU A 385 2.96 -11.77 1.41
CA GLU A 385 1.89 -12.77 1.47
C GLU A 385 1.13 -12.72 2.79
N TRP A 386 1.83 -12.59 3.91
CA TRP A 386 1.19 -12.43 5.22
C TRP A 386 0.23 -11.23 5.25
N TYR A 387 0.68 -10.06 4.81
CA TYR A 387 -0.17 -8.86 4.81
C TYR A 387 -1.33 -8.96 3.82
N TRP A 388 -1.13 -9.62 2.68
CA TRP A 388 -2.20 -9.88 1.73
C TRP A 388 -3.27 -10.82 2.32
N LEU A 389 -2.86 -11.92 2.96
CA LEU A 389 -3.77 -12.85 3.64
C LEU A 389 -4.54 -12.18 4.78
N MET A 390 -3.86 -11.35 5.59
CA MET A 390 -4.50 -10.60 6.67
C MET A 390 -5.48 -9.55 6.14
N SER A 391 -5.16 -8.89 5.05
CA SER A 391 -6.05 -7.95 4.37
C SER A 391 -7.29 -8.68 3.85
N LEU A 392 -7.11 -9.80 3.16
CA LEU A 392 -8.21 -10.60 2.65
C LEU A 392 -9.11 -11.12 3.79
N ARG A 393 -8.52 -11.62 4.87
CA ARG A 393 -9.26 -12.04 6.06
C ARG A 393 -10.07 -10.89 6.69
N SER A 394 -9.49 -9.70 6.78
CA SER A 394 -10.18 -8.52 7.32
C SER A 394 -11.40 -8.13 6.50
N LEU A 395 -11.36 -8.36 5.18
CA LEU A 395 -12.46 -8.08 4.26
C LEU A 395 -13.60 -9.13 4.33
N ILE A 396 -13.29 -10.33 4.83
CA ILE A 396 -14.25 -11.43 4.93
C ILE A 396 -14.96 -11.43 6.27
N SER A 397 -14.30 -10.96 7.33
CA SER A 397 -14.85 -10.88 8.67
C SER A 397 -15.98 -9.84 8.72
N GLU A 398 -17.18 -10.23 8.28
CA GLU A 398 -18.41 -9.46 8.40
C GLU A 398 -18.76 -9.33 9.89
N GLY A 399 -18.64 -8.13 10.44
CA GLY A 399 -19.02 -7.88 11.85
C GLY A 399 -18.21 -6.75 12.49
N GLY A 400 -17.23 -6.18 11.81
CA GLY A 400 -16.55 -4.97 12.27
C GLY A 400 -17.50 -3.76 12.25
N ILE A 401 -17.37 -2.90 13.25
CA ILE A 401 -18.12 -1.64 13.34
C ILE A 401 -17.83 -0.74 12.12
N TYR A 402 -16.68 -0.94 11.43
CA TYR A 402 -16.21 -0.13 10.30
C TYR A 402 -15.98 -0.96 9.05
N SER A 403 -16.28 -0.37 7.89
CA SER A 403 -15.86 -0.92 6.59
C SER A 403 -14.36 -0.73 6.42
N THR A 404 -13.60 -1.79 6.66
CA THR A 404 -12.16 -1.79 6.39
C THR A 404 -11.92 -1.75 4.89
N ARG A 405 -11.02 -0.86 4.45
CA ARG A 405 -10.58 -0.72 3.07
C ARG A 405 -9.06 -0.80 3.00
N ILE A 406 -8.56 -1.26 1.87
CA ILE A 406 -7.14 -1.36 1.58
C ILE A 406 -6.81 -0.45 0.40
N TRP A 407 -5.75 0.31 0.54
CA TRP A 407 -5.15 1.13 -0.50
C TRP A 407 -3.70 0.68 -0.71
N ARG A 408 -3.24 0.64 -1.95
CA ARG A 408 -1.85 0.32 -2.26
C ARG A 408 -1.07 1.62 -2.50
N TRP A 409 -0.10 1.89 -1.64
CA TRP A 409 0.80 3.02 -1.74
C TRP A 409 2.23 2.55 -2.06
N ASN A 410 2.77 2.96 -3.19
CA ASN A 410 4.10 2.52 -3.66
C ASN A 410 4.31 1.01 -3.55
N GLY A 411 3.26 0.22 -3.83
CA GLY A 411 3.28 -1.23 -3.75
C GLY A 411 2.89 -1.83 -2.41
N TYR A 412 2.82 -1.06 -1.32
CA TYR A 412 2.51 -1.53 0.03
C TYR A 412 1.03 -1.38 0.38
N LEU A 413 0.48 -2.35 1.11
CA LEU A 413 -0.91 -2.35 1.53
C LEU A 413 -1.13 -1.47 2.77
N ILE A 414 -1.98 -0.48 2.63
CA ILE A 414 -2.36 0.48 3.67
C ILE A 414 -3.81 0.27 4.05
N GLN A 415 -4.06 0.01 5.34
CA GLN A 415 -5.40 -0.15 5.87
C GLN A 415 -6.00 1.21 6.25
N TYR A 416 -7.27 1.42 5.91
CA TYR A 416 -8.03 2.60 6.31
C TYR A 416 -9.51 2.31 6.44
N THR A 417 -10.26 3.25 6.99
CA THR A 417 -11.73 3.20 7.04
C THR A 417 -12.33 4.54 6.64
N VAL A 418 -13.63 4.51 6.29
CA VAL A 418 -14.41 5.70 5.93
C VAL A 418 -15.75 5.66 6.64
N ALA A 419 -16.19 6.80 7.18
CA ALA A 419 -17.51 7.01 7.73
C ALA A 419 -18.11 8.35 7.26
N GLY A 420 -19.43 8.42 7.13
CA GLY A 420 -20.13 9.59 6.60
C GLY A 420 -20.13 9.64 5.07
N ASN A 421 -21.22 10.18 4.50
CA ASN A 421 -21.43 10.23 3.06
C ASN A 421 -21.33 11.64 2.49
N GLU A 422 -21.56 12.66 3.31
CA GLU A 422 -21.67 14.05 2.90
C GLU A 422 -20.87 14.97 3.83
N GLY A 423 -20.62 16.20 3.40
CA GLY A 423 -19.96 17.22 4.17
C GLY A 423 -18.44 17.28 3.99
N PRO A 424 -17.75 18.13 4.79
CA PRO A 424 -16.32 18.33 4.69
C PRO A 424 -15.51 17.05 4.93
N ALA A 425 -14.39 16.91 4.23
CA ALA A 425 -13.47 15.79 4.41
C ALA A 425 -12.58 15.99 5.63
N VAL A 426 -12.53 14.97 6.50
CA VAL A 426 -11.68 14.92 7.71
C VAL A 426 -10.79 13.69 7.63
N LEU A 427 -9.48 13.86 7.84
CA LEU A 427 -8.50 12.76 7.90
C LEU A 427 -7.91 12.65 9.30
N LEU A 428 -8.08 11.48 9.92
CA LEU A 428 -7.54 11.15 11.24
C LEU A 428 -6.23 10.36 11.10
N VAL A 429 -5.17 10.83 11.78
CA VAL A 429 -3.83 10.24 11.75
C VAL A 429 -3.37 9.90 13.16
N HIS A 430 -3.13 8.61 13.42
CA HIS A 430 -2.78 8.08 14.73
C HIS A 430 -1.33 8.33 15.15
N GLY A 431 -1.02 8.10 16.42
CA GLY A 431 0.32 8.19 17.01
C GLY A 431 1.12 6.87 16.94
N PHE A 432 2.27 6.87 17.61
CA PHE A 432 3.14 5.70 17.71
C PHE A 432 2.45 4.48 18.32
N GLY A 433 2.66 3.30 17.72
CA GLY A 433 2.10 2.04 18.19
C GLY A 433 0.58 1.92 18.06
N ALA A 434 -0.08 2.96 17.57
CA ALA A 434 -1.51 3.01 17.35
C ALA A 434 -1.90 2.60 15.91
N PHE A 435 -3.18 2.63 15.62
CA PHE A 435 -3.78 2.33 14.32
C PHE A 435 -5.15 3.03 14.24
N PHE A 436 -5.86 2.97 13.11
CA PHE A 436 -7.06 3.78 12.91
C PHE A 436 -8.16 3.51 13.95
N GLU A 437 -8.28 2.30 14.48
CA GLU A 437 -9.29 1.93 15.48
C GLU A 437 -9.06 2.58 16.86
N HIS A 438 -7.92 3.25 17.10
CA HIS A 438 -7.76 4.13 18.27
C HIS A 438 -8.74 5.31 18.22
N TYR A 439 -9.25 5.64 17.04
CA TYR A 439 -10.29 6.65 16.84
C TYR A 439 -11.72 6.08 16.84
N ARG A 440 -11.92 4.81 17.24
CA ARG A 440 -13.21 4.12 17.20
C ARG A 440 -14.36 4.91 17.86
N ASP A 441 -14.07 5.66 18.91
CA ASP A 441 -15.08 6.47 19.62
C ASP A 441 -15.28 7.86 18.96
N ASN A 442 -14.41 8.27 18.06
CA ASN A 442 -14.42 9.60 17.44
C ASN A 442 -14.99 9.58 16.01
N ILE A 443 -14.73 8.52 15.25
CA ILE A 443 -15.04 8.43 13.82
C ILE A 443 -16.52 8.70 13.57
N TYR A 444 -17.41 7.98 14.28
CA TYR A 444 -18.85 8.14 14.11
C TYR A 444 -19.37 9.48 14.61
N GLY A 445 -18.92 9.94 15.78
CA GLY A 445 -19.35 11.23 16.32
C GLY A 445 -18.97 12.41 15.39
N ILE A 446 -17.80 12.35 14.74
CA ILE A 446 -17.39 13.35 13.75
C ILE A 446 -18.24 13.20 12.46
N ALA A 447 -18.54 11.98 12.03
CA ALA A 447 -19.36 11.72 10.86
C ALA A 447 -20.83 12.14 11.08
N GLU A 448 -21.41 11.84 12.25
CA GLU A 448 -22.76 12.29 12.65
C GLU A 448 -22.86 13.82 12.74
N GLY A 449 -21.72 14.50 13.01
CA GLY A 449 -21.59 15.96 12.92
C GLY A 449 -21.63 16.52 11.50
N GLY A 450 -21.97 15.70 10.49
CA GLY A 450 -22.10 16.12 9.08
C GLY A 450 -20.75 16.20 8.36
N ASN A 451 -19.84 15.26 8.63
CA ASN A 451 -18.54 15.18 7.97
C ASN A 451 -18.31 13.82 7.31
N ARG A 452 -17.45 13.80 6.29
CA ARG A 452 -16.88 12.56 5.78
C ARG A 452 -15.53 12.32 6.45
N VAL A 453 -15.39 11.20 7.14
CA VAL A 453 -14.24 10.90 7.98
C VAL A 453 -13.46 9.74 7.41
N TRP A 454 -12.19 9.97 7.13
CA TRP A 454 -11.20 8.92 6.84
C TRP A 454 -10.31 8.75 8.06
N ALA A 455 -10.00 7.50 8.40
CA ALA A 455 -8.99 7.19 9.40
C ALA A 455 -8.03 6.17 8.80
N VAL A 456 -6.76 6.53 8.73
CA VAL A 456 -5.70 5.73 8.09
C VAL A 456 -4.79 5.11 9.13
N THR A 457 -4.42 3.84 8.91
CA THR A 457 -3.30 3.21 9.61
C THR A 457 -2.05 3.39 8.75
N VAL A 458 -1.15 4.27 9.16
CA VAL A 458 0.03 4.58 8.34
C VAL A 458 0.97 3.38 8.21
N LEU A 459 1.77 3.35 7.13
CA LEU A 459 2.75 2.30 6.85
C LEU A 459 3.64 2.03 8.08
N GLY A 460 3.87 0.78 8.40
CA GLY A 460 4.65 0.38 9.58
C GLY A 460 3.82 0.10 10.84
N PHE A 461 2.50 0.35 10.84
CA PHE A 461 1.65 0.22 12.01
C PHE A 461 0.43 -0.68 11.78
N GLY A 462 -0.18 -1.12 12.88
CA GLY A 462 -1.42 -1.90 12.89
C GLY A 462 -1.40 -3.09 11.93
N LYS A 463 -2.36 -3.13 10.99
CA LYS A 463 -2.46 -4.13 9.93
C LYS A 463 -1.95 -3.64 8.57
N SER A 464 -1.47 -2.39 8.46
CA SER A 464 -0.72 -1.93 7.29
C SER A 464 0.64 -2.62 7.22
N GLU A 465 1.19 -2.76 6.01
CA GLU A 465 2.50 -3.41 5.82
C GLU A 465 3.61 -2.72 6.61
N LYS A 466 4.64 -3.50 6.94
CA LYS A 466 5.86 -3.05 7.64
C LYS A 466 7.09 -3.50 6.85
N PRO A 467 7.31 -2.94 5.64
CA PRO A 467 8.42 -3.34 4.79
C PRO A 467 9.78 -3.00 5.43
N ASN A 468 10.81 -3.75 5.02
CA ASN A 468 12.18 -3.45 5.38
C ASN A 468 12.70 -2.28 4.54
N MET A 469 12.43 -1.05 5.01
CA MET A 469 12.82 0.20 4.36
C MET A 469 13.19 1.27 5.38
N VAL A 470 13.76 2.37 4.91
CA VAL A 470 14.04 3.54 5.77
C VAL A 470 12.74 4.35 5.96
N TYR A 471 12.25 4.40 7.18
CA TYR A 471 11.11 5.23 7.54
C TYR A 471 11.58 6.64 7.91
N THR A 472 10.98 7.66 7.29
CA THR A 472 11.26 9.06 7.59
C THR A 472 9.98 9.83 7.84
N GLU A 473 10.08 10.96 8.53
CA GLU A 473 8.96 11.86 8.75
C GLU A 473 8.40 12.37 7.43
N LEU A 474 9.30 12.66 6.47
CA LEU A 474 8.93 13.13 5.14
C LEU A 474 8.23 12.02 4.34
N MET A 475 8.66 10.77 4.45
CA MET A 475 8.02 9.63 3.81
C MET A 475 6.57 9.46 4.30
N TRP A 476 6.30 9.56 5.61
CA TRP A 476 4.92 9.52 6.11
C TRP A 476 4.10 10.74 5.70
N ALA A 477 4.72 11.90 5.59
CA ALA A 477 4.04 13.08 5.04
C ALA A 477 3.67 12.87 3.56
N GLU A 478 4.55 12.26 2.76
CA GLU A 478 4.25 11.89 1.37
C GLU A 478 3.12 10.85 1.28
N LEU A 479 3.12 9.83 2.15
CA LEU A 479 2.02 8.87 2.23
C LEU A 479 0.68 9.59 2.50
N LEU A 480 0.64 10.52 3.44
CA LEU A 480 -0.58 11.30 3.75
C LEU A 480 -0.98 12.23 2.60
N ARG A 481 -0.02 12.88 1.93
CA ARG A 481 -0.25 13.66 0.71
C ARG A 481 -0.93 12.80 -0.35
N ASP A 482 -0.35 11.65 -0.65
CA ASP A 482 -0.85 10.74 -1.68
C ASP A 482 -2.21 10.15 -1.29
N PHE A 483 -2.42 9.87 -0.01
CA PHE A 483 -3.73 9.44 0.50
C PHE A 483 -4.81 10.51 0.26
N VAL A 484 -4.51 11.78 0.55
CA VAL A 484 -5.45 12.88 0.26
C VAL A 484 -5.72 12.99 -1.24
N VAL A 485 -4.68 12.88 -2.05
CA VAL A 485 -4.78 13.02 -3.52
C VAL A 485 -5.55 11.84 -4.14
N GLU A 486 -5.18 10.60 -3.82
CA GLU A 486 -5.70 9.40 -4.50
C GLU A 486 -7.00 8.87 -3.88
N VAL A 487 -7.10 8.87 -2.55
CA VAL A 487 -8.21 8.24 -1.84
C VAL A 487 -9.33 9.23 -1.53
N VAL A 488 -8.97 10.40 -0.96
CA VAL A 488 -9.96 11.41 -0.58
C VAL A 488 -10.41 12.24 -1.78
N GLY A 489 -9.49 12.75 -2.59
CA GLY A 489 -9.74 13.50 -3.82
C GLY A 489 -10.17 14.96 -3.60
N GLU A 490 -10.05 15.50 -2.40
CA GLU A 490 -10.33 16.91 -2.07
C GLU A 490 -9.51 17.38 -0.86
N PRO A 491 -9.34 18.71 -0.65
CA PRO A 491 -8.66 19.22 0.53
C PRO A 491 -9.37 18.84 1.82
N VAL A 492 -8.59 18.52 2.86
CA VAL A 492 -9.06 17.90 4.10
C VAL A 492 -8.82 18.78 5.34
N HIS A 493 -9.61 18.55 6.38
CA HIS A 493 -9.27 18.90 7.75
C HIS A 493 -8.41 17.78 8.32
N LEU A 494 -7.15 18.08 8.68
CA LEU A 494 -6.21 17.09 9.22
C LEU A 494 -6.30 17.06 10.75
N ILE A 495 -6.42 15.88 11.32
CA ILE A 495 -6.40 15.65 12.77
C ILE A 495 -5.32 14.63 13.07
N GLY A 496 -4.27 15.04 13.80
CA GLY A 496 -3.15 14.17 14.12
C GLY A 496 -2.88 14.08 15.63
N ASN A 497 -2.61 12.85 16.08
CA ASN A 497 -2.23 12.57 17.47
C ASN A 497 -0.74 12.25 17.56
N SER A 498 -0.03 12.81 18.56
CA SER A 498 1.37 12.50 18.85
C SER A 498 2.27 12.69 17.61
N ILE A 499 3.01 11.65 17.17
CA ILE A 499 3.80 11.69 15.91
C ILE A 499 2.92 11.91 14.68
N GLY A 500 1.67 11.43 14.68
CA GLY A 500 0.71 11.73 13.61
C GLY A 500 0.38 13.22 13.53
N GLY A 501 0.38 13.92 14.66
CA GLY A 501 0.29 15.38 14.70
C GLY A 501 1.47 16.07 14.01
N TYR A 502 2.66 15.54 14.20
CA TYR A 502 3.86 16.02 13.54
C TYR A 502 3.80 15.80 12.01
N PHE A 503 3.38 14.62 11.58
CA PHE A 503 3.24 14.30 10.15
C PHE A 503 2.22 15.21 9.45
N VAL A 504 1.05 15.44 10.07
CA VAL A 504 0.05 16.35 9.48
C VAL A 504 0.52 17.80 9.46
N ALA A 505 1.36 18.23 10.41
CA ALA A 505 1.99 19.56 10.39
C ALA A 505 2.97 19.69 9.21
N ILE A 506 3.76 18.64 8.89
CA ILE A 506 4.61 18.61 7.70
C ILE A 506 3.76 18.70 6.43
N VAL A 507 2.68 17.92 6.32
CA VAL A 507 1.76 18.00 5.16
C VAL A 507 1.21 19.39 4.98
N ALA A 508 0.77 20.03 6.06
CA ALA A 508 0.27 21.40 6.04
C ALA A 508 1.34 22.39 5.58
N CYS A 509 2.57 22.24 6.06
CA CYS A 509 3.70 23.07 5.67
C CYS A 509 4.03 22.95 4.18
N LEU A 510 4.13 21.72 3.68
CA LEU A 510 4.62 21.48 2.33
C LEU A 510 3.52 21.61 1.25
N TRP A 511 2.28 21.24 1.56
CA TRP A 511 1.17 21.17 0.60
C TRP A 511 -0.10 21.86 1.08
N HIS A 512 -0.03 23.17 1.26
CA HIS A 512 -1.13 24.01 1.76
C HIS A 512 -2.45 23.80 0.99
N ALA A 513 -2.37 23.57 -0.31
CA ALA A 513 -3.54 23.37 -1.17
C ALA A 513 -4.37 22.13 -0.80
N LEU A 514 -3.79 21.16 -0.11
CA LEU A 514 -4.45 19.92 0.31
C LEU A 514 -5.10 20.04 1.70
N VAL A 515 -4.88 21.15 2.44
CA VAL A 515 -5.22 21.24 3.85
C VAL A 515 -6.14 22.44 4.10
N LYS A 516 -7.31 22.19 4.68
CA LYS A 516 -8.27 23.21 5.10
C LYS A 516 -7.97 23.76 6.49
N SER A 517 -7.65 22.85 7.42
CA SER A 517 -7.27 23.17 8.81
C SER A 517 -6.52 22.01 9.44
N VAL A 518 -5.83 22.28 10.55
CA VAL A 518 -5.04 21.31 11.30
C VAL A 518 -5.51 21.25 12.76
N VAL A 519 -5.71 20.03 13.26
CA VAL A 519 -5.96 19.78 14.69
C VAL A 519 -4.82 18.90 15.23
N LEU A 520 -4.08 19.40 16.19
CA LEU A 520 -2.97 18.71 16.83
C LEU A 520 -3.39 18.23 18.23
N ILE A 521 -3.37 16.91 18.45
CA ILE A 521 -3.73 16.31 19.74
C ILE A 521 -2.45 15.76 20.37
N ASN A 522 -1.99 16.32 21.47
CA ASN A 522 -0.74 15.92 22.14
C ASN A 522 0.41 15.71 21.14
N SER A 523 0.55 16.61 20.18
CA SER A 523 1.47 16.43 19.04
C SER A 523 2.91 16.26 19.48
N ALA A 524 3.68 15.43 18.78
CA ALA A 524 5.13 15.43 18.84
C ALA A 524 5.70 16.70 18.17
N GLY A 525 7.01 16.90 18.27
CA GLY A 525 7.72 18.06 17.74
C GLY A 525 7.91 19.17 18.78
N ASN A 526 9.04 19.84 18.68
CA ASN A 526 9.43 20.93 19.57
C ASN A 526 8.88 22.27 19.05
N VAL A 527 8.66 23.17 19.97
CA VAL A 527 8.40 24.59 19.67
C VAL A 527 9.66 25.34 20.06
N VAL A 528 10.24 26.08 19.14
CA VAL A 528 11.46 26.87 19.40
C VAL A 528 11.28 28.29 18.88
N PRO A 529 11.98 29.26 19.46
CA PRO A 529 12.00 30.63 18.95
C PRO A 529 12.47 30.66 17.50
N GLU A 530 11.88 31.57 16.71
CA GLU A 530 12.11 31.70 15.26
C GLU A 530 13.60 31.84 14.87
N HIS A 531 14.42 32.38 15.77
CA HIS A 531 15.84 32.65 15.55
C HIS A 531 16.78 31.49 15.93
N SER A 532 16.29 30.41 16.53
CA SER A 532 17.11 29.30 17.02
C SER A 532 17.16 28.10 16.07
N PHE A 533 16.48 28.17 14.92
CA PHE A 533 16.53 27.12 13.90
C PHE A 533 17.81 27.24 13.07
N THR A 534 18.79 26.40 13.37
CA THR A 534 20.14 26.56 12.79
C THR A 534 20.55 25.51 11.76
N GLN A 535 19.96 24.32 11.76
CA GLN A 535 20.32 23.28 10.78
C GLN A 535 19.23 22.22 10.64
N PHE A 536 18.86 21.93 9.40
CA PHE A 536 18.24 20.66 9.01
C PHE A 536 19.36 19.67 8.73
N SER A 537 19.51 18.63 9.54
CA SER A 537 20.46 17.55 9.30
C SER A 537 19.69 16.33 8.80
N ASN A 538 20.00 15.92 7.58
CA ASN A 538 19.47 14.69 6.99
C ASN A 538 20.34 13.47 7.36
N GLU A 539 21.42 13.68 8.11
CA GLU A 539 22.31 12.60 8.54
C GLU A 539 21.71 11.81 9.70
N ARG A 540 21.21 10.64 9.39
CA ARG A 540 20.82 9.65 10.40
C ARG A 540 22.02 8.87 10.84
N GLN A 541 22.44 9.04 12.08
CA GLN A 541 23.41 8.17 12.71
C GLN A 541 22.72 6.87 13.16
N THR A 542 22.66 5.86 12.30
CA THR A 542 22.35 4.50 12.73
C THR A 542 23.60 3.90 13.37
N SER A 543 23.68 3.96 14.68
CA SER A 543 24.74 3.26 15.41
C SER A 543 24.37 1.79 15.65
N GLY A 544 25.34 0.87 15.59
CA GLY A 544 25.12 -0.54 15.96
C GLY A 544 24.39 -0.76 17.31
N PRO A 545 24.59 0.10 18.34
CA PRO A 545 23.80 0.07 19.57
C PRO A 545 22.29 0.33 19.39
N ALA A 546 21.86 1.06 18.36
CA ALA A 546 20.45 1.35 18.12
C ALA A 546 19.64 0.08 17.82
N TRP A 547 20.20 -0.85 17.07
CA TRP A 547 19.58 -2.14 16.76
C TRP A 547 19.34 -3.00 18.02
N LEU A 548 20.33 -3.09 18.92
CA LEU A 548 20.15 -3.80 20.18
C LEU A 548 19.13 -3.09 21.08
N GLY A 549 19.18 -1.76 21.11
CA GLY A 549 18.26 -0.93 21.86
C GLY A 549 16.80 -1.12 21.40
N ALA A 550 16.55 -1.16 20.10
CA ALA A 550 15.22 -1.40 19.54
C ALA A 550 14.66 -2.78 19.94
N ARG A 551 15.48 -3.83 19.93
CA ARG A 551 15.08 -5.18 20.37
C ARG A 551 14.74 -5.25 21.85
N LEU A 552 15.59 -4.69 22.72
CA LEU A 552 15.36 -4.64 24.16
C LEU A 552 14.08 -3.83 24.48
N LEU A 553 13.91 -2.72 23.79
CA LEU A 553 12.72 -1.89 23.96
C LEU A 553 11.46 -2.59 23.48
N LEU A 554 11.49 -3.27 22.33
CA LEU A 554 10.34 -4.05 21.86
C LEU A 554 9.95 -5.15 22.86
N PHE A 555 10.95 -5.83 23.43
CA PHE A 555 10.72 -6.82 24.47
C PHE A 555 10.10 -6.19 25.73
N TYR A 556 10.62 -5.04 26.19
CA TYR A 556 10.06 -4.30 27.32
C TYR A 556 8.63 -3.83 27.03
N LEU A 557 8.37 -3.28 25.85
CA LEU A 557 7.03 -2.84 25.43
C LEU A 557 6.04 -4.00 25.44
N ARG A 558 6.42 -5.16 24.91
CA ARG A 558 5.55 -6.36 24.91
C ARG A 558 5.15 -6.81 26.31
N LEU A 559 6.08 -6.76 27.26
CA LEU A 559 5.82 -7.14 28.65
C LEU A 559 4.95 -6.11 29.41
N ASN A 560 5.08 -4.83 29.08
CA ASN A 560 4.48 -3.74 29.85
C ASN A 560 3.41 -2.95 29.10
N ILE A 561 2.98 -3.40 27.91
CA ILE A 561 2.12 -2.62 27.01
C ILE A 561 0.83 -2.17 27.69
N SER A 562 0.17 -3.05 28.48
CA SER A 562 -1.06 -2.74 29.20
C SER A 562 -0.86 -1.56 30.17
N ASN A 563 0.23 -1.58 30.94
CA ASN A 563 0.51 -0.51 31.90
C ASN A 563 0.86 0.80 31.21
N ILE A 564 1.69 0.74 30.13
CA ILE A 564 2.10 1.91 29.36
C ILE A 564 0.88 2.58 28.73
N VAL A 565 0.03 1.80 28.07
CA VAL A 565 -1.15 2.34 27.40
C VAL A 565 -2.16 2.88 28.42
N LYS A 566 -2.36 2.23 29.56
CA LYS A 566 -3.23 2.74 30.65
C LYS A 566 -2.73 4.10 31.18
N GLN A 567 -1.43 4.31 31.27
CA GLN A 567 -0.87 5.62 31.67
C GLN A 567 -1.20 6.72 30.64
N CYS A 568 -1.31 6.37 29.35
CA CYS A 568 -1.73 7.32 28.31
C CYS A 568 -3.23 7.68 28.39
N TYR A 569 -4.04 6.91 29.15
CA TYR A 569 -5.47 7.17 29.38
C TYR A 569 -5.77 7.43 30.88
N PRO A 570 -5.14 8.44 31.53
CA PRO A 570 -5.15 8.59 32.98
C PRO A 570 -6.53 8.90 33.58
N THR A 571 -7.48 9.36 32.77
CA THR A 571 -8.84 9.71 33.21
C THR A 571 -9.90 8.70 32.77
N ARG A 572 -9.60 7.83 31.81
CA ARG A 572 -10.51 6.83 31.25
C ARG A 572 -9.77 5.53 30.96
N THR A 573 -9.22 4.93 31.99
CA THR A 573 -8.45 3.66 31.87
C THR A 573 -9.28 2.50 31.32
N GLU A 574 -10.63 2.56 31.47
CA GLU A 574 -11.58 1.60 30.91
C GLU A 574 -11.58 1.57 29.36
N ARG A 575 -11.02 2.59 28.69
CA ARG A 575 -10.86 2.61 27.24
C ARG A 575 -9.69 1.74 26.74
N VAL A 576 -8.83 1.33 27.66
CA VAL A 576 -7.74 0.38 27.42
C VAL A 576 -8.26 -1.02 27.69
N ASP A 577 -9.11 -1.49 26.79
CA ASP A 577 -9.71 -2.81 26.86
C ASP A 577 -8.76 -3.93 26.35
N ASP A 578 -9.13 -5.18 26.62
CA ASP A 578 -8.32 -6.34 26.24
C ASP A 578 -8.17 -6.47 24.72
N TRP A 579 -9.17 -6.02 23.94
CA TRP A 579 -9.10 -6.01 22.50
C TRP A 579 -8.00 -5.07 22.00
N LEU A 580 -7.93 -3.85 22.53
CA LEU A 580 -6.90 -2.87 22.15
C LEU A 580 -5.50 -3.39 22.48
N ILE A 581 -5.30 -3.93 23.69
CA ILE A 581 -4.02 -4.51 24.11
C ILE A 581 -3.67 -5.71 23.22
N GLY A 582 -4.63 -6.58 22.93
CA GLY A 582 -4.46 -7.72 22.05
C GLY A 582 -4.01 -7.33 20.65
N GLU A 583 -4.63 -6.31 20.03
CA GLU A 583 -4.26 -5.82 18.71
C GLU A 583 -2.88 -5.15 18.70
N MET A 584 -2.52 -4.40 19.73
CA MET A 584 -1.18 -3.81 19.84
C MET A 584 -0.10 -4.89 20.00
N LEU A 585 -0.36 -5.92 20.83
CA LEU A 585 0.52 -7.08 20.96
C LEU A 585 0.64 -7.85 19.65
N ARG A 586 -0.48 -8.11 18.96
CA ARG A 586 -0.48 -8.75 17.65
C ARG A 586 0.43 -7.99 16.68
N ALA A 587 0.22 -6.68 16.54
CA ALA A 587 0.99 -5.82 15.63
C ALA A 587 2.49 -5.81 15.97
N SER A 588 2.85 -5.96 17.25
CA SER A 588 4.24 -6.01 17.70
C SER A 588 4.99 -7.28 17.26
N HIS A 589 4.26 -8.32 16.83
CA HIS A 589 4.83 -9.58 16.34
C HIS A 589 4.83 -9.68 14.81
N ASP A 590 4.30 -8.68 14.11
CA ASP A 590 4.30 -8.68 12.65
C ASP A 590 5.73 -8.55 12.08
N PRO A 591 6.00 -9.11 10.89
CA PRO A 591 7.27 -8.92 10.21
C PRO A 591 7.54 -7.42 9.97
N GLY A 592 8.79 -7.00 10.09
CA GLY A 592 9.22 -5.62 9.86
C GLY A 592 9.06 -4.66 11.06
N VAL A 593 8.39 -5.04 12.15
CA VAL A 593 8.15 -4.14 13.29
C VAL A 593 9.45 -3.57 13.91
N LEU A 594 10.52 -4.36 13.92
CA LEU A 594 11.82 -3.90 14.44
C LEU A 594 12.41 -2.75 13.63
N VAL A 595 12.32 -2.83 12.32
CA VAL A 595 12.83 -1.79 11.41
C VAL A 595 12.06 -0.47 11.61
N VAL A 596 10.74 -0.56 11.77
CA VAL A 596 9.90 0.61 12.09
C VAL A 596 10.31 1.22 13.42
N LEU A 597 10.50 0.40 14.45
CA LEU A 597 10.86 0.86 15.79
C LEU A 597 12.23 1.53 15.78
N GLU A 598 13.23 0.91 15.15
CA GLU A 598 14.57 1.47 14.99
C GLU A 598 14.55 2.82 14.28
N SER A 599 13.76 2.92 13.21
CA SER A 599 13.61 4.16 12.45
C SER A 599 13.00 5.28 13.29
N ILE A 600 11.96 4.99 14.08
CA ILE A 600 11.28 5.99 14.92
C ILE A 600 12.21 6.54 16.02
N PHE A 601 13.01 5.68 16.64
CA PHE A 601 13.95 6.13 17.66
C PHE A 601 15.15 6.91 17.10
N SER A 602 15.39 6.80 15.80
CA SER A 602 16.40 7.61 15.10
C SER A 602 15.83 8.94 14.55
N PHE A 603 14.54 9.26 14.82
CA PHE A 603 13.95 10.51 14.38
C PHE A 603 14.59 11.71 15.08
N ASN A 604 14.92 12.71 14.29
CA ASN A 604 15.49 13.93 14.80
C ASN A 604 14.41 14.98 15.17
N LEU A 605 13.15 14.82 14.69
CA LEU A 605 12.07 15.81 14.81
C LEU A 605 12.60 17.26 14.62
N SER A 606 13.50 17.41 13.64
CA SER A 606 14.36 18.59 13.49
C SER A 606 13.61 19.85 13.07
N LEU A 607 12.40 19.69 12.50
CA LEU A 607 11.57 20.82 12.09
C LEU A 607 10.67 21.25 13.25
N PRO A 608 10.82 22.49 13.76
CA PRO A 608 9.96 22.99 14.84
C PRO A 608 8.50 23.09 14.41
N LEU A 609 7.57 22.78 15.32
CA LEU A 609 6.14 22.97 15.07
C LEU A 609 5.79 24.41 14.72
N SER A 610 6.45 25.39 15.33
CA SER A 610 6.30 26.83 15.02
C SER A 610 6.57 27.11 13.54
N TYR A 611 7.64 26.54 12.97
CA TYR A 611 7.96 26.64 11.54
C TYR A 611 6.95 25.88 10.65
N LEU A 612 6.61 24.64 11.02
CA LEU A 612 5.71 23.81 10.22
C LEU A 612 4.29 24.38 10.09
N LEU A 613 3.85 25.13 11.08
CA LEU A 613 2.50 25.70 11.13
C LEU A 613 2.44 27.16 10.66
N GLU A 614 3.57 27.75 10.29
CA GLU A 614 3.63 29.10 9.73
C GLU A 614 2.76 29.20 8.47
N GLY A 615 1.93 30.23 8.41
CA GLY A 615 0.99 30.44 7.28
C GLY A 615 -0.39 29.80 7.44
N PHE A 616 -0.65 29.03 8.52
CA PHE A 616 -1.97 28.48 8.86
C PHE A 616 -2.70 29.30 9.94
N ASN A 617 -2.51 30.61 9.97
CA ASN A 617 -3.11 31.48 10.96
C ASN A 617 -4.62 31.26 11.12
N GLU A 618 -5.11 31.12 12.36
CA GLU A 618 -6.52 30.88 12.72
C GLU A 618 -7.13 29.54 12.22
N LYS A 619 -6.35 28.69 11.55
CA LYS A 619 -6.79 27.39 11.06
C LYS A 619 -6.14 26.22 11.80
N VAL A 620 -5.45 26.49 12.90
CA VAL A 620 -4.80 25.49 13.74
C VAL A 620 -5.47 25.43 15.10
N LEU A 621 -5.90 24.24 15.49
CA LEU A 621 -6.40 23.93 16.82
C LEU A 621 -5.41 23.00 17.52
N ILE A 622 -4.92 23.39 18.70
CA ILE A 622 -4.03 22.55 19.52
C ILE A 622 -4.77 22.09 20.76
N ILE A 623 -4.86 20.77 20.92
CA ILE A 623 -5.46 20.10 22.07
C ILE A 623 -4.34 19.42 22.86
N GLN A 624 -4.05 19.92 24.07
CA GLN A 624 -3.02 19.36 24.93
C GLN A 624 -3.63 18.79 26.22
N GLY A 625 -3.44 17.52 26.45
CA GLY A 625 -3.84 16.84 27.68
C GLY A 625 -2.89 17.21 28.83
N MET A 626 -3.37 17.86 29.87
CA MET A 626 -2.54 18.32 31.00
C MET A 626 -2.01 17.20 31.89
N LYS A 627 -2.48 15.97 31.70
CA LYS A 627 -2.01 14.76 32.38
C LYS A 627 -1.26 13.81 31.44
N ASP A 628 -0.76 14.33 30.31
CA ASP A 628 0.06 13.56 29.39
C ASP A 628 1.38 13.14 30.07
N PRO A 629 1.66 11.83 30.20
CA PRO A 629 2.88 11.38 30.87
C PRO A 629 4.12 11.44 29.98
N ILE A 630 3.95 11.69 28.68
CA ILE A 630 5.03 11.64 27.67
C ILE A 630 5.67 13.00 27.47
N SER A 631 4.90 14.08 27.59
CA SER A 631 5.38 15.46 27.37
C SER A 631 5.13 16.36 28.56
N ASP A 632 6.03 17.32 28.79
CA ASP A 632 5.74 18.44 29.72
C ASP A 632 4.70 19.36 29.08
N SER A 633 3.43 19.02 29.36
CA SER A 633 2.28 19.69 28.77
C SER A 633 2.23 21.19 29.11
N LYS A 634 2.70 21.59 30.31
CA LYS A 634 2.68 22.98 30.74
C LYS A 634 3.72 23.81 29.98
N SER A 635 4.96 23.36 29.99
CA SER A 635 6.05 24.04 29.28
C SER A 635 5.76 24.14 27.78
N LYS A 636 5.27 23.03 27.17
CA LYS A 636 4.91 23.03 25.75
C LYS A 636 3.77 24.02 25.42
N LEU A 637 2.76 24.11 26.28
CA LEU A 637 1.64 25.02 26.07
C LEU A 637 2.08 26.48 26.21
N ASP A 638 2.97 26.79 27.15
CA ASP A 638 3.51 28.11 27.34
C ASP A 638 4.37 28.54 26.14
N MET A 639 5.23 27.65 25.61
CA MET A 639 5.98 27.88 24.37
C MET A 639 5.08 28.07 23.14
N LEU A 640 4.00 27.30 23.02
CA LEU A 640 3.04 27.46 21.94
C LEU A 640 2.32 28.80 22.00
N ARG A 641 1.97 29.28 23.19
CA ARG A 641 1.34 30.59 23.37
C ARG A 641 2.28 31.73 23.02
N GLU A 642 3.54 31.60 23.36
CA GLU A 642 4.56 32.61 23.10
C GLU A 642 4.93 32.68 21.61
N HIS A 643 5.14 31.49 20.95
CA HIS A 643 5.67 31.42 19.59
C HIS A 643 4.63 31.11 18.50
N CYS A 644 3.42 30.69 18.88
CA CYS A 644 2.31 30.44 17.98
C CYS A 644 1.01 31.07 18.49
N PRO A 645 0.97 32.41 18.78
CA PRO A 645 -0.20 33.05 19.40
C PRO A 645 -1.45 33.00 18.51
N TRP A 646 -1.27 32.79 17.23
CA TRP A 646 -2.33 32.59 16.23
C TRP A 646 -2.98 31.22 16.28
N ALA A 647 -2.40 30.22 16.97
CA ALA A 647 -3.01 28.91 17.16
C ALA A 647 -4.00 28.94 18.32
N ILE A 648 -5.19 28.40 18.12
CA ILE A 648 -6.21 28.27 19.16
C ILE A 648 -5.83 27.11 20.07
N ALA A 649 -5.55 27.34 21.34
CA ALA A 649 -5.19 26.34 22.33
C ALA A 649 -6.19 26.29 23.49
N PRO A 650 -7.36 25.63 23.36
CA PRO A 650 -8.28 25.51 24.48
C PRO A 650 -7.67 24.62 25.57
N MET A 651 -7.65 25.10 26.82
CA MET A 651 -7.25 24.29 27.96
C MET A 651 -8.35 23.26 28.27
N MET A 652 -8.10 22.03 28.03
CA MET A 652 -8.89 20.93 28.61
C MET A 652 -8.44 20.72 30.07
N SER A 653 -8.92 21.53 30.98
CA SER A 653 -8.89 21.19 32.41
C SER A 653 -9.84 20.04 32.61
N GLY A 654 -9.34 18.90 33.18
CA GLY A 654 -10.16 17.76 33.50
C GLY A 654 -11.27 18.10 34.48
N ARG A 655 -12.34 18.73 34.00
CA ARG A 655 -13.61 18.86 34.74
C ARG A 655 -14.54 17.77 34.22
N LYS A 656 -14.98 16.96 35.18
CA LYS A 656 -16.08 16.02 35.05
C LYS A 656 -17.26 16.70 34.34
N LYS A 657 -17.72 16.12 33.25
CA LYS A 657 -19.15 15.90 33.02
C LYS A 657 -19.32 14.60 32.24
#